data_706de2c0dc70e15fed8a3d83ff2037df
#
_entry.id   706de2c0dc70e15fed8a3d83ff2037df
#
_cell.length_a   1.000
_cell.length_b   1.000
_cell.length_c   1.000
_cell.angle_alpha   90.00
_cell.angle_beta   90.00
_cell.angle_gamma   90.00
#
_symmetry.space_group_name_H-M   'P 1'
#
loop_
_entity.id
_entity.type
_entity.pdbx_description
1 polymer ?
#
loop_
_entity_poly.entity_id
_entity_poly.type
_entity_poly.pdbx_seq_one_letter_code
_entity_poly.pdbx_strand_id
1 'polypeptide(L)'
;METNEQTMPTKYDPAAVEKDRYDFWLKGKFFEAGSDQTKEPYSVVIPPPNVTGRLHLGHAWDTTLQDIVTRMKRMQGYDVLWLPGMDHAGIATQAKVEAKLREEGKSRYDLGREKFLEETWKWKEEYADFIRSQWAKLGLGLDYSRERFTLDEGLSKAVREVFVKLYEKGLIYRGEYIINWDPATKTALSDIEVIYKDVQGAFYHMSYPLADGSGSIEIATTRPETMLGDTAVAVHPEDERYKHLIGKTVILPIVNREIPIVGDDYVDMEFGSGAVKITPAHDPNDFELGNRHNLERILVMNEDGTMNENALHYQGMDRFECRKKLVKDLQEAGVLFKIEDHMHSVGHSERSGAVVEPYLSTQWFVRMQPLADEAIELQKKEEKVNFVPDRFEKTYLHWMENIRDWCISRQLWWGHRIPAWYHKETGELYVGLEAPEDSENWEQDTDVLDTWFSSALWPFSTMGWPDVTAEDFKRYYPTDVLVTGYDIIFFWVSRMIFQGIEFTGERPFKDVLIHGLIRDEQGRKMSKSLGNGVDPMDVIDKYGADSLRYFLATGSSPGQDLRFSYEKVESTWNFANKIWNASRFALMNMDGMTYGELDLSGEKSVADKWILTRLNETIEHVTQLADRYEFGEVGRHLYNFIWDDFCDWYIEMAKLPLYGEDEAAKKTTRSILAYVLDQTMRLLHPFMPFLTEEIWQHLPHQGESITVSQWPVVVPEHTDTEAAADMKLLVELIRSVRNIRSEVNTPMSKQVELYIKTSTDEIAARLEANRSYVERFTNPSVLKIGTDIEAVDKAMTAVVSGAEVILPLEGLINIDEEIARLQKEFDKLTKEVERVQKKLGNEGFMKKAPAHVIDEEREKEKDYVAKRDAVQKRMAELKG
;
A
#
# COMPACT_ATOMS: atom_id res chain seq x y z
N MET A 1 -9.12 43.08 20.23
CA MET A 1 -8.53 42.02 19.42
C MET A 1 -8.59 42.51 17.99
N GLU A 2 -7.45 42.94 17.46
CA GLU A 2 -7.36 43.47 16.11
C GLU A 2 -7.64 42.32 15.12
N THR A 3 -8.70 42.44 14.36
CA THR A 3 -8.98 41.60 13.20
C THR A 3 -7.91 41.90 12.14
N ASN A 4 -6.90 41.07 12.10
CA ASN A 4 -5.98 41.07 10.98
C ASN A 4 -6.76 40.52 9.78
N GLU A 5 -7.25 41.39 8.91
CA GLU A 5 -7.77 41.09 7.58
C GLU A 5 -6.62 40.58 6.70
N GLN A 6 -6.08 39.41 7.02
CA GLN A 6 -5.22 38.70 6.10
C GLN A 6 -6.11 38.02 5.04
N THR A 7 -6.32 38.74 3.94
CA THR A 7 -6.92 38.17 2.75
C THR A 7 -6.08 36.98 2.26
N MET A 8 -6.70 35.87 1.93
CA MET A 8 -5.99 34.74 1.33
C MET A 8 -5.18 35.17 0.10
N PRO A 9 -3.95 34.68 -0.07
CA PRO A 9 -3.14 34.96 -1.26
C PRO A 9 -3.87 34.60 -2.57
N THR A 10 -3.55 35.33 -3.63
CA THR A 10 -4.20 35.10 -4.95
C THR A 10 -3.87 33.79 -5.59
N LYS A 11 -2.73 33.19 -5.25
CA LYS A 11 -2.29 31.88 -5.76
C LYS A 11 -2.17 30.89 -4.64
N TYR A 12 -2.57 29.67 -4.94
CA TYR A 12 -2.31 28.53 -4.08
C TYR A 12 -0.82 28.17 -4.13
N ASP A 13 -0.17 28.28 -2.98
CA ASP A 13 1.22 27.86 -2.77
C ASP A 13 1.28 26.83 -1.63
N PRO A 14 1.44 25.55 -1.94
CA PRO A 14 1.50 24.52 -0.91
C PRO A 14 2.57 24.76 0.14
N ALA A 15 3.75 25.22 -0.26
CA ALA A 15 4.85 25.45 0.67
C ALA A 15 4.51 26.53 1.71
N ALA A 16 3.82 27.59 1.30
CA ALA A 16 3.37 28.65 2.21
C ALA A 16 2.27 28.14 3.16
N VAL A 17 1.34 27.31 2.65
CA VAL A 17 0.24 26.73 3.43
C VAL A 17 0.75 25.73 4.47
N GLU A 18 1.75 24.94 4.14
CA GLU A 18 2.34 23.93 5.00
C GLU A 18 3.31 24.50 6.05
N LYS A 19 3.87 25.69 5.77
CA LYS A 19 4.83 26.33 6.66
C LYS A 19 4.25 26.52 8.07
N ASP A 20 4.99 26.09 9.08
CA ASP A 20 4.67 26.19 10.50
C ASP A 20 3.34 25.54 10.93
N ARG A 21 2.60 24.93 10.01
CA ARG A 21 1.28 24.34 10.28
C ARG A 21 1.38 23.10 11.16
N TYR A 22 2.35 22.24 10.91
CA TYR A 22 2.57 21.05 11.72
C TYR A 22 2.94 21.40 13.17
N ASP A 23 3.81 22.40 13.35
CA ASP A 23 4.16 22.90 14.68
C ASP A 23 2.95 23.51 15.42
N PHE A 24 2.05 24.17 14.70
CA PHE A 24 0.78 24.63 15.24
C PHE A 24 -0.05 23.49 15.82
N TRP A 25 -0.21 22.39 15.10
CA TRP A 25 -0.95 21.22 15.58
C TRP A 25 -0.27 20.57 16.79
N LEU A 26 1.05 20.44 16.78
CA LEU A 26 1.79 19.86 17.91
C LEU A 26 1.73 20.71 19.15
N LYS A 27 1.87 22.04 19.02
CA LYS A 27 1.75 22.98 20.14
C LYS A 27 0.36 23.00 20.75
N GLY A 28 -0.67 22.83 19.92
CA GLY A 28 -2.05 22.71 20.38
C GLY A 28 -2.38 21.37 21.02
N LYS A 29 -1.45 20.38 20.94
CA LYS A 29 -1.62 19.02 21.46
C LYS A 29 -2.85 18.30 20.91
N PHE A 30 -3.26 18.65 19.69
CA PHE A 30 -4.48 18.10 19.08
C PHE A 30 -4.41 16.62 18.79
N PHE A 31 -3.22 16.03 18.75
CA PHE A 31 -3.01 14.61 18.48
C PHE A 31 -2.76 13.77 19.73
N GLU A 32 -2.63 14.38 20.89
CA GLU A 32 -2.40 13.65 22.14
C GLU A 32 -3.70 12.99 22.63
N ALA A 33 -3.62 11.70 22.93
CA ALA A 33 -4.73 10.91 23.45
C ALA A 33 -4.88 11.08 24.98
N GLY A 34 -6.09 10.77 25.49
CA GLY A 34 -6.34 10.67 26.91
C GLY A 34 -6.71 11.99 27.61
N SER A 35 -6.86 13.08 26.86
CA SER A 35 -7.24 14.39 27.43
C SER A 35 -8.70 14.42 27.93
N ASP A 36 -9.57 13.63 27.33
CA ASP A 36 -10.97 13.49 27.71
C ASP A 36 -11.37 12.01 27.74
N GLN A 37 -11.32 11.44 28.92
CA GLN A 37 -11.65 10.04 29.16
C GLN A 37 -13.15 9.72 29.11
N THR A 38 -14.01 10.70 28.95
CA THR A 38 -15.45 10.49 28.74
C THR A 38 -15.77 10.04 27.30
N LYS A 39 -14.85 10.29 26.38
CA LYS A 39 -14.95 9.84 24.98
C LYS A 39 -14.59 8.37 24.86
N GLU A 40 -15.19 7.70 23.87
CA GLU A 40 -14.78 6.33 23.52
C GLU A 40 -13.37 6.31 22.93
N PRO A 41 -12.53 5.36 23.35
CA PRO A 41 -11.21 5.23 22.78
C PRO A 41 -11.25 4.66 21.36
N TYR A 42 -10.35 5.14 20.52
CA TYR A 42 -10.05 4.58 19.21
C TYR A 42 -8.54 4.56 19.03
N SER A 43 -7.96 3.41 18.74
CA SER A 43 -6.52 3.26 18.73
C SER A 43 -5.98 2.62 17.47
N VAL A 44 -4.85 3.13 17.04
CA VAL A 44 -4.06 2.64 15.91
C VAL A 44 -2.59 2.67 16.32
N VAL A 45 -1.86 1.60 16.03
CA VAL A 45 -0.40 1.61 16.12
C VAL A 45 0.19 1.69 14.72
N ILE A 46 1.16 2.57 14.51
CA ILE A 46 1.83 2.68 13.23
C ILE A 46 2.58 1.38 12.93
N PRO A 47 2.61 0.88 11.68
CA PRO A 47 3.62 -0.09 11.28
C PRO A 47 4.99 0.55 11.47
N PRO A 48 5.80 0.08 12.44
CA PRO A 48 7.01 0.79 12.81
C PRO A 48 8.03 0.70 11.67
N PRO A 49 8.41 1.81 11.03
CA PRO A 49 9.39 1.77 9.95
C PRO A 49 10.76 1.37 10.49
N ASN A 50 11.49 0.66 9.65
CA ASN A 50 12.85 0.27 9.91
C ASN A 50 13.78 1.49 9.91
N VAL A 51 14.64 1.60 10.91
CA VAL A 51 15.66 2.67 11.02
C VAL A 51 16.83 2.46 10.04
N THR A 52 16.54 2.01 8.83
CA THR A 52 17.53 1.66 7.80
C THR A 52 17.75 2.73 6.75
N GLY A 53 16.91 3.76 6.72
CA GLY A 53 16.98 4.81 5.72
C GLY A 53 15.72 5.67 5.66
N ARG A 54 15.58 6.36 4.55
CA ARG A 54 14.44 7.24 4.26
C ARG A 54 13.17 6.44 3.98
N LEU A 55 12.03 7.01 4.35
CA LEU A 55 10.73 6.47 3.98
C LEU A 55 10.52 6.61 2.46
N HIS A 56 9.87 5.62 1.87
CA HIS A 56 9.48 5.61 0.46
C HIS A 56 7.97 5.79 0.27
N LEU A 57 7.51 5.83 -0.97
CA LEU A 57 6.08 6.03 -1.28
C LEU A 57 5.14 5.01 -0.63
N GLY A 58 5.58 3.76 -0.45
CA GLY A 58 4.80 2.75 0.25
C GLY A 58 4.51 3.13 1.71
N HIS A 59 5.49 3.66 2.42
CA HIS A 59 5.30 4.19 3.77
C HIS A 59 4.39 5.42 3.78
N ALA A 60 4.55 6.33 2.81
CA ALA A 60 3.67 7.49 2.68
C ALA A 60 2.21 7.09 2.44
N TRP A 61 1.98 6.07 1.64
CA TRP A 61 0.64 5.53 1.40
C TRP A 61 0.04 4.90 2.64
N ASP A 62 0.78 3.97 3.25
CA ASP A 62 0.38 3.28 4.48
C ASP A 62 -0.03 4.27 5.59
N THR A 63 0.84 5.23 5.89
CA THR A 63 0.59 6.21 6.95
C THR A 63 -0.48 7.23 6.59
N THR A 64 -0.65 7.56 5.31
CA THR A 64 -1.75 8.43 4.87
C THR A 64 -3.11 7.79 5.13
N LEU A 65 -3.26 6.49 4.85
CA LEU A 65 -4.52 5.78 5.14
C LEU A 65 -4.85 5.80 6.64
N GLN A 66 -3.85 5.60 7.49
CA GLN A 66 -3.99 5.66 8.94
C GLN A 66 -4.37 7.06 9.42
N ASP A 67 -3.71 8.08 8.89
CA ASP A 67 -3.99 9.48 9.26
C ASP A 67 -5.41 9.90 8.88
N ILE A 68 -5.92 9.44 7.74
CA ILE A 68 -7.30 9.69 7.33
C ILE A 68 -8.27 9.10 8.35
N VAL A 69 -8.07 7.85 8.73
CA VAL A 69 -8.93 7.19 9.72
C VAL A 69 -8.88 7.91 11.07
N THR A 70 -7.69 8.18 11.57
CA THR A 70 -7.52 8.80 12.90
C THR A 70 -8.06 10.23 12.95
N ARG A 71 -7.86 11.04 11.90
CA ARG A 71 -8.44 12.38 11.81
C ARG A 71 -9.96 12.33 11.77
N MET A 72 -10.53 11.45 10.94
CA MET A 72 -11.97 11.28 10.87
C MET A 72 -12.57 10.87 12.23
N LYS A 73 -11.99 9.86 12.87
CA LYS A 73 -12.48 9.38 14.19
C LYS A 73 -12.35 10.43 15.28
N ARG A 74 -11.31 11.24 15.28
CA ARG A 74 -11.17 12.37 16.21
C ARG A 74 -12.29 13.39 16.01
N MET A 75 -12.59 13.75 14.78
CA MET A 75 -13.70 14.65 14.45
C MET A 75 -15.05 14.03 14.79
N GLN A 76 -15.21 12.72 14.72
CA GLN A 76 -16.41 11.99 15.16
C GLN A 76 -16.56 11.93 16.69
N GLY A 77 -15.63 12.45 17.45
CA GLY A 77 -15.71 12.57 18.91
C GLY A 77 -15.04 11.46 19.70
N TYR A 78 -14.23 10.61 19.06
CA TYR A 78 -13.42 9.60 19.76
C TYR A 78 -12.20 10.21 20.44
N ASP A 79 -11.76 9.56 21.52
CA ASP A 79 -10.43 9.76 22.10
C ASP A 79 -9.44 8.90 21.30
N VAL A 80 -8.76 9.53 20.35
CA VAL A 80 -7.92 8.82 19.37
C VAL A 80 -6.48 8.74 19.83
N LEU A 81 -5.96 7.52 19.91
CA LEU A 81 -4.53 7.24 20.01
C LEU A 81 -4.01 6.71 18.68
N TRP A 82 -3.14 7.46 18.03
CA TRP A 82 -2.29 6.93 16.97
C TRP A 82 -0.85 6.92 17.44
N LEU A 83 -0.37 5.74 17.83
CA LEU A 83 0.90 5.56 18.48
C LEU A 83 2.03 5.46 17.45
N PRO A 84 3.01 6.38 17.49
CA PRO A 84 4.19 6.33 16.63
C PRO A 84 5.28 5.43 17.20
N GLY A 85 6.14 4.96 16.32
CA GLY A 85 7.34 4.26 16.72
C GLY A 85 8.12 3.71 15.55
N MET A 86 9.21 3.05 15.84
CA MET A 86 10.17 2.54 14.85
C MET A 86 10.67 1.15 15.24
N ASP A 87 11.06 0.38 14.23
CA ASP A 87 11.64 -0.95 14.40
C ASP A 87 13.16 -0.90 14.28
N HIS A 88 13.84 -1.62 15.15
CA HIS A 88 15.29 -1.73 15.13
C HIS A 88 15.82 -2.51 13.92
N ALA A 89 14.97 -3.32 13.27
CA ALA A 89 15.22 -3.98 11.99
C ALA A 89 16.48 -4.86 11.92
N GLY A 90 16.85 -5.49 13.02
CA GLY A 90 17.92 -6.48 13.17
C GLY A 90 18.97 -6.55 12.05
N ILE A 91 18.82 -7.51 11.14
CA ILE A 91 19.74 -7.76 10.02
C ILE A 91 19.93 -6.50 9.16
N ALA A 92 18.85 -5.82 8.82
CA ALA A 92 18.91 -4.72 7.85
C ALA A 92 19.66 -3.51 8.40
N THR A 93 19.44 -3.15 9.67
CA THR A 93 20.16 -2.03 10.33
C THR A 93 21.63 -2.39 10.55
N GLN A 94 21.90 -3.59 11.06
CA GLN A 94 23.28 -4.04 11.26
C GLN A 94 24.06 -4.03 9.95
N ALA A 95 23.47 -4.53 8.85
CA ALA A 95 24.11 -4.52 7.53
C ALA A 95 24.44 -3.10 7.04
N LYS A 96 23.61 -2.12 7.34
CA LYS A 96 23.85 -0.70 7.00
C LYS A 96 25.01 -0.12 7.79
N VAL A 97 25.09 -0.37 9.08
CA VAL A 97 26.19 0.10 9.93
C VAL A 97 27.49 -0.58 9.58
N GLU A 98 27.47 -1.90 9.29
CA GLU A 98 28.65 -2.61 8.80
C GLU A 98 29.13 -2.09 7.45
N ALA A 99 28.22 -1.73 6.54
CA ALA A 99 28.58 -1.10 5.26
C ALA A 99 29.26 0.25 5.47
N LYS A 100 28.75 1.09 6.36
CA LYS A 100 29.40 2.36 6.73
C LYS A 100 30.79 2.15 7.32
N LEU A 101 30.96 1.18 8.20
CA LEU A 101 32.27 0.84 8.76
C LEU A 101 33.26 0.35 7.68
N ARG A 102 32.81 -0.44 6.71
CA ARG A 102 33.65 -0.87 5.57
C ARG A 102 34.14 0.30 4.74
N GLU A 103 33.32 1.32 4.51
CA GLU A 103 33.75 2.56 3.84
C GLU A 103 34.84 3.28 4.60
N GLU A 104 34.85 3.17 5.93
CA GLU A 104 35.90 3.68 6.82
C GLU A 104 37.10 2.73 6.98
N GLY A 105 37.11 1.59 6.29
CA GLY A 105 38.15 0.56 6.39
C GLY A 105 38.14 -0.25 7.68
N LYS A 106 37.01 -0.32 8.35
CA LYS A 106 36.80 -1.02 9.63
C LYS A 106 35.76 -2.15 9.51
N SER A 107 35.81 -3.10 10.43
CA SER A 107 34.78 -4.12 10.65
C SER A 107 34.22 -4.00 12.05
N ARG A 108 33.06 -4.63 12.29
CA ARG A 108 32.50 -4.73 13.65
C ARG A 108 33.43 -5.45 14.64
N TYR A 109 34.23 -6.37 14.15
CA TYR A 109 35.18 -7.10 14.99
C TYR A 109 36.35 -6.22 15.48
N ASP A 110 36.72 -5.19 14.70
CA ASP A 110 37.73 -4.21 15.12
C ASP A 110 37.23 -3.34 16.29
N LEU A 111 35.92 -3.07 16.32
CA LEU A 111 35.30 -2.29 17.38
C LEU A 111 34.98 -3.13 18.64
N GLY A 112 34.59 -4.39 18.45
CA GLY A 112 33.93 -5.21 19.45
C GLY A 112 32.45 -4.87 19.64
N ARG A 113 31.71 -5.78 20.30
CA ARG A 113 30.26 -5.72 20.44
C ARG A 113 29.74 -4.40 21.02
N GLU A 114 30.29 -3.97 22.13
CA GLU A 114 29.80 -2.77 22.83
C GLU A 114 29.93 -1.50 21.98
N LYS A 115 31.11 -1.25 21.42
CA LYS A 115 31.32 -0.07 20.55
C LYS A 115 30.56 -0.14 19.25
N PHE A 116 30.38 -1.32 18.69
CA PHE A 116 29.52 -1.51 17.52
C PHE A 116 28.07 -1.15 17.82
N LEU A 117 27.56 -1.56 18.98
CA LEU A 117 26.20 -1.21 19.42
C LEU A 117 26.06 0.30 19.64
N GLU A 118 27.08 0.97 20.22
CA GLU A 118 27.09 2.42 20.37
C GLU A 118 26.97 3.13 19.00
N GLU A 119 27.73 2.67 18.00
CA GLU A 119 27.63 3.22 16.63
C GLU A 119 26.27 2.96 15.99
N THR A 120 25.67 1.80 16.27
CA THR A 120 24.34 1.46 15.77
C THR A 120 23.24 2.31 16.42
N TRP A 121 23.37 2.60 17.72
CA TRP A 121 22.46 3.53 18.42
C TRP A 121 22.58 4.97 17.87
N LYS A 122 23.77 5.45 17.53
CA LYS A 122 23.95 6.75 16.85
C LYS A 122 23.27 6.76 15.50
N TRP A 123 23.45 5.72 14.72
CA TRP A 123 22.73 5.53 13.44
C TRP A 123 21.22 5.59 13.63
N LYS A 124 20.70 4.89 14.62
CA LYS A 124 19.27 4.88 14.95
C LYS A 124 18.74 6.28 15.25
N GLU A 125 19.44 7.06 16.07
CA GLU A 125 19.00 8.42 16.42
C GLU A 125 18.97 9.33 15.18
N GLU A 126 20.00 9.28 14.36
CA GLU A 126 20.07 10.08 13.12
C GLU A 126 18.89 9.78 12.18
N TYR A 127 18.62 8.50 11.94
CA TYR A 127 17.52 8.12 11.04
C TYR A 127 16.14 8.28 11.67
N ALA A 128 16.00 8.14 12.96
CA ALA A 128 14.77 8.43 13.68
C ALA A 128 14.36 9.90 13.52
N ASP A 129 15.27 10.84 13.69
CA ASP A 129 15.01 12.26 13.48
C ASP A 129 14.62 12.56 12.02
N PHE A 130 15.28 11.89 11.09
CA PHE A 130 14.95 12.02 9.68
C PHE A 130 13.53 11.50 9.37
N ILE A 131 13.15 10.34 9.89
CA ILE A 131 11.82 9.75 9.73
C ILE A 131 10.76 10.67 10.33
N ARG A 132 10.97 11.22 11.54
CA ARG A 132 10.06 12.18 12.16
C ARG A 132 9.86 13.43 11.28
N SER A 133 10.93 13.91 10.64
CA SER A 133 10.84 15.04 9.71
C SER A 133 9.99 14.72 8.48
N GLN A 134 10.07 13.48 7.97
CA GLN A 134 9.22 13.03 6.87
C GLN A 134 7.75 12.89 7.29
N TRP A 135 7.48 12.37 8.48
CA TRP A 135 6.13 12.32 9.04
C TRP A 135 5.53 13.73 9.21
N ALA A 136 6.33 14.70 9.65
CA ALA A 136 5.91 16.09 9.77
C ALA A 136 5.54 16.68 8.40
N LYS A 137 6.34 16.43 7.37
CA LYS A 137 6.04 16.88 6.00
C LYS A 137 4.76 16.27 5.43
N LEU A 138 4.48 15.01 5.76
CA LEU A 138 3.22 14.35 5.40
C LEU A 138 2.02 14.85 6.22
N GLY A 139 2.24 15.53 7.33
CA GLY A 139 1.19 16.07 8.19
C GLY A 139 0.53 15.03 9.08
N LEU A 140 1.27 13.99 9.49
CA LEU A 140 0.70 12.86 10.25
C LEU A 140 0.36 13.24 11.68
N GLY A 141 -0.88 12.98 12.09
CA GLY A 141 -1.40 13.29 13.42
C GLY A 141 -1.01 12.25 14.50
N LEU A 142 0.28 12.03 14.67
CA LEU A 142 0.86 11.08 15.60
C LEU A 142 0.95 11.63 17.03
N ASP A 143 0.68 10.79 18.03
CA ASP A 143 0.87 11.14 19.43
C ASP A 143 2.31 10.86 19.88
N TYR A 144 3.20 11.82 19.68
CA TYR A 144 4.62 11.69 20.04
C TYR A 144 4.88 11.56 21.54
N SER A 145 3.92 11.86 22.41
CA SER A 145 4.07 11.64 23.85
C SER A 145 4.17 10.14 24.19
N ARG A 146 3.76 9.27 23.26
CA ARG A 146 3.76 7.82 23.41
C ARG A 146 4.65 7.11 22.38
N GLU A 147 5.58 7.84 21.75
CA GLU A 147 6.51 7.22 20.78
C GLU A 147 7.32 6.09 21.41
N ARG A 148 7.42 4.97 20.71
CA ARG A 148 8.12 3.77 21.16
C ARG A 148 9.16 3.32 20.13
N PHE A 149 10.09 2.54 20.61
CA PHE A 149 11.12 1.88 19.81
C PHE A 149 11.24 0.42 20.23
N THR A 150 11.35 -0.50 19.28
CA THR A 150 11.34 -1.94 19.58
C THR A 150 12.45 -2.42 20.49
N LEU A 151 13.56 -1.67 20.63
CA LEU A 151 14.64 -1.94 21.59
C LEU A 151 14.61 -1.04 22.83
N ASP A 152 13.57 -0.25 23.05
CA ASP A 152 13.46 0.49 24.30
C ASP A 152 13.32 -0.45 25.53
N GLU A 153 13.50 0.07 26.70
CA GLU A 153 13.53 -0.73 27.93
C GLU A 153 12.21 -1.48 28.16
N GLY A 154 11.07 -0.82 27.97
CA GLY A 154 9.75 -1.42 28.18
C GLY A 154 9.45 -2.53 27.18
N LEU A 155 9.75 -2.32 25.90
CA LEU A 155 9.56 -3.35 24.88
C LEU A 155 10.57 -4.49 25.05
N SER A 156 11.79 -4.22 25.44
CA SER A 156 12.79 -5.24 25.75
C SER A 156 12.36 -6.13 26.93
N LYS A 157 11.73 -5.56 27.96
CA LYS A 157 11.12 -6.32 29.04
C LYS A 157 10.00 -7.23 28.53
N ALA A 158 9.12 -6.72 27.68
CA ALA A 158 8.06 -7.51 27.08
C ALA A 158 8.61 -8.70 26.28
N VAL A 159 9.66 -8.48 25.49
CA VAL A 159 10.31 -9.55 24.70
C VAL A 159 10.87 -10.65 25.59
N ARG A 160 11.58 -10.28 26.68
CA ARG A 160 12.09 -11.29 27.64
C ARG A 160 10.96 -12.07 28.30
N GLU A 161 9.90 -11.39 28.70
CA GLU A 161 8.72 -12.01 29.28
C GLU A 161 8.09 -13.04 28.35
N VAL A 162 7.92 -12.69 27.07
CA VAL A 162 7.37 -13.60 26.03
C VAL A 162 8.29 -14.80 25.85
N PHE A 163 9.58 -14.58 25.70
CA PHE A 163 10.55 -15.67 25.51
C PHE A 163 10.51 -16.67 26.67
N VAL A 164 10.61 -16.17 27.89
CA VAL A 164 10.64 -17.02 29.11
C VAL A 164 9.31 -17.79 29.25
N LYS A 165 8.17 -17.13 29.06
CA LYS A 165 6.86 -17.80 29.15
C LYS A 165 6.65 -18.87 28.07
N LEU A 166 7.05 -18.63 26.85
CA LEU A 166 6.97 -19.65 25.79
C LEU A 166 7.93 -20.82 26.07
N TYR A 167 9.12 -20.53 26.60
CA TYR A 167 10.07 -21.57 27.02
C TYR A 167 9.51 -22.44 28.14
N GLU A 168 8.95 -21.85 29.19
CA GLU A 168 8.31 -22.56 30.32
C GLU A 168 7.16 -23.46 29.88
N LYS A 169 6.42 -23.04 28.84
CA LYS A 169 5.36 -23.82 28.20
C LYS A 169 5.88 -24.92 27.27
N GLY A 170 7.19 -25.02 27.05
CA GLY A 170 7.80 -25.96 26.12
C GLY A 170 7.58 -25.61 24.63
N LEU A 171 7.15 -24.37 24.36
CA LEU A 171 6.94 -23.89 22.98
C LEU A 171 8.21 -23.29 22.35
N ILE A 172 9.14 -22.84 23.18
CA ILE A 172 10.49 -22.49 22.72
C ILE A 172 11.46 -23.63 23.09
N TYR A 173 12.26 -24.02 22.12
CA TYR A 173 13.27 -25.06 22.26
C TYR A 173 14.54 -24.72 21.47
N ARG A 174 15.65 -25.35 21.89
CA ARG A 174 16.93 -25.26 21.20
C ARG A 174 17.28 -26.61 20.60
N GLY A 175 17.62 -26.63 19.32
CA GLY A 175 17.92 -27.86 18.62
C GLY A 175 18.81 -27.68 17.40
N GLU A 176 19.40 -28.80 16.97
CA GLU A 176 20.18 -28.85 15.74
C GLU A 176 19.31 -29.28 14.58
N TYR A 177 19.17 -28.41 13.59
CA TYR A 177 18.35 -28.63 12.38
C TYR A 177 19.02 -28.04 11.16
N ILE A 178 18.54 -28.45 9.98
CA ILE A 178 18.84 -27.76 8.74
C ILE A 178 18.02 -26.50 8.69
N ILE A 179 18.70 -25.39 8.57
CA ILE A 179 18.10 -24.04 8.46
C ILE A 179 18.50 -23.39 7.17
N ASN A 180 17.77 -22.36 6.78
CA ASN A 180 18.19 -21.45 5.73
C ASN A 180 19.29 -20.52 6.27
N TRP A 181 20.47 -20.63 5.68
CA TRP A 181 21.62 -19.84 6.09
C TRP A 181 22.02 -18.82 5.03
N ASP A 182 22.19 -17.58 5.41
CA ASP A 182 22.74 -16.55 4.55
C ASP A 182 24.25 -16.41 4.78
N PRO A 183 25.11 -16.90 3.87
CA PRO A 183 26.54 -16.86 4.05
C PRO A 183 27.14 -15.46 3.89
N ALA A 184 26.44 -14.53 3.25
CA ALA A 184 26.90 -13.15 3.12
C ALA A 184 26.76 -12.35 4.41
N THR A 185 25.66 -12.56 5.14
CA THR A 185 25.41 -11.93 6.44
C THR A 185 25.76 -12.81 7.62
N LYS A 186 26.10 -14.09 7.37
CA LYS A 186 26.49 -15.09 8.38
C LYS A 186 25.44 -15.28 9.46
N THR A 187 24.18 -15.44 9.07
CA THR A 187 23.06 -15.62 9.98
C THR A 187 21.98 -16.52 9.42
N ALA A 188 21.23 -17.14 10.32
CA ALA A 188 20.03 -17.89 9.98
C ALA A 188 18.93 -16.96 9.43
N LEU A 189 18.13 -17.50 8.54
CA LEU A 189 16.92 -16.88 7.98
C LEU A 189 15.70 -17.75 8.30
N SER A 190 14.55 -17.15 8.44
CA SER A 190 13.28 -17.88 8.39
C SER A 190 12.90 -18.25 6.96
N ASP A 191 12.02 -19.23 6.77
CA ASP A 191 11.61 -19.72 5.44
C ASP A 191 11.03 -18.58 4.57
N ILE A 192 10.33 -17.64 5.18
CA ILE A 192 9.69 -16.53 4.48
C ILE A 192 10.66 -15.41 4.06
N GLU A 193 11.89 -15.41 4.55
CA GLU A 193 12.97 -14.51 4.11
C GLU A 193 13.74 -15.04 2.90
N VAL A 194 13.31 -16.18 2.34
CA VAL A 194 13.94 -16.82 1.17
C VAL A 194 13.09 -16.61 -0.06
N ILE A 195 13.67 -15.96 -1.07
CA ILE A 195 13.04 -15.72 -2.37
C ILE A 195 13.57 -16.74 -3.36
N TYR A 196 12.68 -17.55 -3.91
CA TYR A 196 13.04 -18.53 -4.93
C TYR A 196 13.06 -17.90 -6.31
N LYS A 197 14.15 -18.16 -7.03
CA LYS A 197 14.36 -17.71 -8.42
C LYS A 197 14.72 -18.90 -9.29
N ASP A 198 14.13 -18.96 -10.46
CA ASP A 198 14.52 -19.95 -11.46
C ASP A 198 15.87 -19.56 -12.07
N VAL A 199 16.82 -20.47 -11.94
CA VAL A 199 18.18 -20.28 -12.46
C VAL A 199 18.56 -21.42 -13.36
N GLN A 200 19.40 -21.11 -14.35
CA GLN A 200 20.00 -22.11 -15.20
C GLN A 200 21.11 -22.82 -14.42
N GLY A 201 20.90 -24.08 -14.12
CA GLY A 201 21.88 -24.96 -13.50
C GLY A 201 22.08 -26.22 -14.33
N ALA A 202 22.54 -27.28 -13.69
CA ALA A 202 22.73 -28.55 -14.34
C ALA A 202 22.50 -29.73 -13.37
N PHE A 203 22.14 -30.88 -13.92
CA PHE A 203 22.31 -32.18 -13.27
C PHE A 203 23.68 -32.73 -13.60
N TYR A 204 24.38 -33.11 -12.55
CA TYR A 204 25.68 -33.76 -12.63
C TYR A 204 25.51 -35.26 -12.34
N HIS A 205 25.72 -36.09 -13.37
CA HIS A 205 25.58 -37.54 -13.28
C HIS A 205 26.91 -38.21 -12.94
N MET A 206 26.96 -38.88 -11.81
CA MET A 206 28.16 -39.47 -11.23
C MET A 206 27.95 -40.96 -10.94
N SER A 207 29.04 -41.72 -11.01
CA SER A 207 29.05 -43.11 -10.68
C SER A 207 29.77 -43.35 -9.36
N TYR A 208 29.07 -43.89 -8.37
CA TYR A 208 29.66 -44.31 -7.11
C TYR A 208 29.95 -45.81 -7.14
N PRO A 209 31.22 -46.23 -7.03
CA PRO A 209 31.58 -47.67 -7.11
C PRO A 209 31.13 -48.40 -5.87
N LEU A 210 30.59 -49.62 -6.05
CA LEU A 210 30.29 -50.51 -4.94
C LEU A 210 31.58 -50.96 -4.24
N ALA A 211 31.55 -51.02 -2.92
CA ALA A 211 32.74 -51.36 -2.12
C ALA A 211 33.22 -52.80 -2.38
N ASP A 212 32.31 -53.70 -2.77
CA ASP A 212 32.63 -55.11 -3.12
C ASP A 212 33.19 -55.30 -4.54
N GLY A 213 33.28 -54.16 -5.32
CA GLY A 213 33.81 -54.20 -6.69
C GLY A 213 32.82 -54.75 -7.72
N SER A 214 31.56 -55.07 -7.35
CA SER A 214 30.57 -55.69 -8.24
C SER A 214 29.91 -54.76 -9.25
N GLY A 215 30.22 -53.47 -9.20
CA GLY A 215 29.63 -52.47 -10.09
C GLY A 215 29.64 -51.08 -9.49
N SER A 216 28.68 -50.27 -9.90
CA SER A 216 28.50 -48.92 -9.43
C SER A 216 27.03 -48.53 -9.44
N ILE A 217 26.69 -47.46 -8.72
CA ILE A 217 25.36 -46.86 -8.71
C ILE A 217 25.45 -45.43 -9.25
N GLU A 218 24.53 -45.06 -10.13
CA GLU A 218 24.46 -43.74 -10.72
C GLU A 218 23.71 -42.76 -9.81
N ILE A 219 24.30 -41.60 -9.57
CA ILE A 219 23.73 -40.49 -8.80
C ILE A 219 23.63 -39.27 -9.68
N ALA A 220 22.55 -38.53 -9.61
CA ALA A 220 22.41 -37.23 -10.24
C ALA A 220 22.14 -36.15 -9.20
N THR A 221 22.87 -35.04 -9.24
CA THR A 221 22.72 -33.94 -8.30
C THR A 221 22.88 -32.59 -8.97
N THR A 222 22.18 -31.59 -8.46
CA THR A 222 22.39 -30.19 -8.87
C THR A 222 23.47 -29.48 -8.04
N ARG A 223 23.92 -30.09 -6.95
CA ARG A 223 24.87 -29.55 -5.98
C ARG A 223 26.04 -30.51 -5.71
N PRO A 224 26.94 -30.68 -6.67
CA PRO A 224 28.04 -31.67 -6.54
C PRO A 224 28.97 -31.36 -5.36
N GLU A 225 29.16 -30.12 -4.95
CA GLU A 225 30.03 -29.73 -3.83
C GLU A 225 29.61 -30.33 -2.49
N THR A 226 28.32 -30.64 -2.33
CA THR A 226 27.84 -31.24 -1.07
C THR A 226 28.16 -32.73 -0.97
N MET A 227 28.55 -33.39 -2.07
CA MET A 227 28.90 -34.81 -2.06
C MET A 227 30.02 -35.14 -1.08
N LEU A 228 30.87 -34.17 -0.78
CA LEU A 228 31.99 -34.37 0.17
C LEU A 228 31.49 -34.72 1.59
N GLY A 229 30.22 -34.37 1.88
CA GLY A 229 29.54 -34.70 3.12
C GLY A 229 28.55 -35.86 3.04
N ASP A 230 28.51 -36.61 1.95
CA ASP A 230 27.61 -37.75 1.81
C ASP A 230 27.88 -38.84 2.85
N THR A 231 26.79 -39.32 3.44
CA THR A 231 26.84 -40.39 4.45
C THR A 231 25.96 -41.61 4.06
N ALA A 232 25.22 -41.52 2.98
CA ALA A 232 24.51 -42.63 2.38
C ALA A 232 24.14 -42.38 0.90
N VAL A 233 23.68 -43.45 0.24
CA VAL A 233 22.90 -43.39 -0.98
C VAL A 233 21.53 -44.02 -0.68
N ALA A 234 20.45 -43.33 -1.06
CA ALA A 234 19.11 -43.84 -0.88
C ALA A 234 18.48 -44.27 -2.20
N VAL A 235 17.73 -45.38 -2.17
CA VAL A 235 16.93 -45.91 -3.27
C VAL A 235 15.55 -46.27 -2.77
N HIS A 236 14.56 -46.29 -3.64
CA HIS A 236 13.23 -46.73 -3.26
C HIS A 236 13.25 -48.24 -3.02
N PRO A 237 12.64 -48.77 -1.93
CA PRO A 237 12.66 -50.22 -1.61
C PRO A 237 12.03 -51.11 -2.69
N GLU A 238 11.10 -50.58 -3.45
CA GLU A 238 10.40 -51.28 -4.54
C GLU A 238 11.05 -51.10 -5.91
N ASP A 239 12.16 -50.33 -6.00
CA ASP A 239 12.84 -50.13 -7.29
C ASP A 239 13.63 -51.38 -7.69
N GLU A 240 13.13 -52.11 -8.70
CA GLU A 240 13.75 -53.32 -9.21
C GLU A 240 15.21 -53.15 -9.67
N ARG A 241 15.60 -51.92 -10.03
CA ARG A 241 16.97 -51.60 -10.47
C ARG A 241 17.96 -51.66 -9.33
N TYR A 242 17.51 -51.29 -8.11
CA TYR A 242 18.41 -51.02 -7.00
C TYR A 242 18.10 -51.79 -5.70
N LYS A 243 16.91 -52.36 -5.56
CA LYS A 243 16.51 -53.02 -4.31
C LYS A 243 17.48 -54.08 -3.82
N HIS A 244 18.16 -54.77 -4.74
CA HIS A 244 19.17 -55.79 -4.42
C HIS A 244 20.49 -55.19 -3.87
N LEU A 245 20.67 -53.87 -3.99
CA LEU A 245 21.82 -53.15 -3.47
C LEU A 245 21.64 -52.65 -2.04
N ILE A 246 20.40 -52.63 -1.53
CA ILE A 246 20.10 -52.17 -0.17
C ILE A 246 20.87 -53.01 0.83
N GLY A 247 21.59 -52.36 1.75
CA GLY A 247 22.46 -53.02 2.72
C GLY A 247 23.90 -53.22 2.24
N LYS A 248 24.18 -52.99 0.95
CA LYS A 248 25.56 -52.87 0.46
C LYS A 248 26.10 -51.48 0.71
N THR A 249 27.38 -51.30 0.44
CA THR A 249 28.06 -50.01 0.59
C THR A 249 28.71 -49.56 -0.71
N VAL A 250 28.90 -48.27 -0.88
CA VAL A 250 29.65 -47.62 -1.96
C VAL A 250 30.85 -46.89 -1.38
N ILE A 251 31.86 -46.73 -2.20
CA ILE A 251 33.01 -45.84 -1.88
C ILE A 251 32.73 -44.47 -2.44
N LEU A 252 32.58 -43.48 -1.58
CA LEU A 252 32.38 -42.10 -2.00
C LEU A 252 33.62 -41.59 -2.74
N PRO A 253 33.48 -41.20 -4.03
CA PRO A 253 34.64 -40.75 -4.80
C PRO A 253 35.31 -39.50 -4.16
N ILE A 254 36.58 -39.32 -4.41
CA ILE A 254 37.44 -38.25 -3.86
C ILE A 254 37.72 -38.44 -2.36
N VAL A 255 36.68 -38.59 -1.56
CA VAL A 255 36.76 -38.74 -0.08
C VAL A 255 37.24 -40.10 0.35
N ASN A 256 36.96 -41.14 -0.45
CA ASN A 256 37.28 -42.54 -0.18
C ASN A 256 36.63 -43.09 1.12
N ARG A 257 35.48 -42.53 1.49
CA ARG A 257 34.66 -43.02 2.61
C ARG A 257 33.67 -44.07 2.14
N GLU A 258 33.59 -45.17 2.86
CA GLU A 258 32.56 -46.17 2.67
C GLU A 258 31.25 -45.71 3.27
N ILE A 259 30.17 -45.66 2.48
CA ILE A 259 28.85 -45.25 2.89
C ILE A 259 27.78 -46.26 2.49
N PRO A 260 26.72 -46.48 3.30
CA PRO A 260 25.70 -47.45 3.05
C PRO A 260 24.73 -47.05 1.94
N ILE A 261 24.12 -48.04 1.30
CA ILE A 261 22.93 -47.91 0.47
C ILE A 261 21.72 -48.25 1.34
N VAL A 262 20.80 -47.30 1.48
CA VAL A 262 19.58 -47.45 2.31
C VAL A 262 18.33 -47.44 1.43
N GLY A 263 17.29 -48.12 1.87
CA GLY A 263 15.98 -48.09 1.24
C GLY A 263 15.07 -47.11 1.96
N ASP A 264 14.47 -46.18 1.24
CA ASP A 264 13.52 -45.18 1.82
C ASP A 264 12.44 -44.82 0.79
N ASP A 265 11.18 -44.83 1.23
CA ASP A 265 10.01 -44.56 0.39
C ASP A 265 9.96 -43.10 -0.09
N TYR A 266 10.76 -42.21 0.50
CA TYR A 266 10.92 -40.86 0.06
C TYR A 266 11.48 -40.71 -1.35
N VAL A 267 12.30 -41.67 -1.79
CA VAL A 267 12.97 -41.63 -3.08
C VAL A 267 11.98 -41.79 -4.24
N ASP A 268 11.95 -40.83 -5.14
CA ASP A 268 11.17 -40.94 -6.38
C ASP A 268 11.95 -41.77 -7.43
N MET A 269 11.39 -42.89 -7.82
CA MET A 269 12.00 -43.82 -8.79
C MET A 269 12.12 -43.23 -10.21
N GLU A 270 11.27 -42.26 -10.53
CA GLU A 270 11.19 -41.65 -11.86
C GLU A 270 12.06 -40.39 -11.96
N PHE A 271 12.54 -39.84 -10.82
CA PHE A 271 13.33 -38.64 -10.79
C PHE A 271 14.83 -38.91 -10.85
N GLY A 272 15.53 -38.24 -11.77
CA GLY A 272 16.97 -38.39 -11.97
C GLY A 272 17.36 -39.81 -12.33
N SER A 273 18.28 -40.42 -11.57
CA SER A 273 18.70 -41.82 -11.72
C SER A 273 17.84 -42.78 -10.91
N GLY A 274 16.93 -42.32 -10.06
CA GLY A 274 16.23 -43.11 -9.07
C GLY A 274 17.05 -43.48 -7.84
N ALA A 275 18.29 -43.02 -7.77
CA ALA A 275 19.18 -43.12 -6.62
C ALA A 275 19.64 -41.72 -6.20
N VAL A 276 19.57 -41.43 -4.91
CA VAL A 276 19.80 -40.11 -4.36
C VAL A 276 20.99 -40.17 -3.39
N LYS A 277 21.94 -39.24 -3.57
CA LYS A 277 22.98 -39.03 -2.56
C LYS A 277 22.37 -38.39 -1.33
N ILE A 278 22.78 -38.78 -0.15
CA ILE A 278 22.27 -38.26 1.11
C ILE A 278 23.35 -37.50 1.84
N THR A 279 23.10 -36.21 1.99
CA THR A 279 23.95 -35.26 2.71
C THR A 279 23.15 -34.58 3.84
N PRO A 280 23.02 -35.25 5.01
CA PRO A 280 22.12 -34.78 6.07
C PRO A 280 22.43 -33.41 6.63
N ALA A 281 23.65 -32.90 6.47
CA ALA A 281 24.04 -31.58 6.97
C ALA A 281 23.75 -30.42 5.98
N HIS A 282 23.31 -30.70 4.73
CA HIS A 282 23.15 -29.71 3.68
C HIS A 282 21.85 -29.80 2.88
N ASP A 283 20.92 -30.63 3.30
CA ASP A 283 19.59 -30.75 2.68
C ASP A 283 18.54 -31.13 3.73
N PRO A 284 17.38 -30.43 3.77
CA PRO A 284 16.34 -30.71 4.76
C PRO A 284 15.74 -32.11 4.66
N ASN A 285 15.56 -32.62 3.44
CA ASN A 285 15.00 -33.93 3.22
C ASN A 285 16.02 -35.05 3.56
N ASP A 286 17.28 -34.80 3.24
CA ASP A 286 18.37 -35.71 3.59
C ASP A 286 18.59 -35.75 5.13
N PHE A 287 18.36 -34.62 5.82
CA PHE A 287 18.38 -34.57 7.26
C PHE A 287 17.33 -35.47 7.90
N GLU A 288 16.08 -35.42 7.42
CA GLU A 288 14.99 -36.24 7.91
C GLU A 288 15.22 -37.74 7.59
N LEU A 289 15.70 -38.03 6.39
CA LEU A 289 16.09 -39.39 6.01
C LEU A 289 17.27 -39.90 6.87
N GLY A 290 18.23 -39.02 7.13
CA GLY A 290 19.36 -39.29 8.01
C GLY A 290 18.92 -39.64 9.44
N ASN A 291 17.90 -38.98 9.96
CA ASN A 291 17.32 -39.28 11.27
C ASN A 291 16.65 -40.68 11.28
N ARG A 292 15.90 -41.02 10.22
CA ARG A 292 15.27 -42.35 10.11
C ARG A 292 16.27 -43.52 10.03
N HIS A 293 17.41 -43.26 9.38
CA HIS A 293 18.45 -44.26 9.17
C HIS A 293 19.67 -44.10 10.08
N ASN A 294 19.62 -43.21 11.05
CA ASN A 294 20.69 -42.90 12.01
C ASN A 294 22.03 -42.63 11.31
N LEU A 295 22.02 -41.78 10.29
CA LEU A 295 23.20 -41.41 9.51
C LEU A 295 24.00 -40.28 10.21
N GLU A 296 25.29 -40.29 9.99
CA GLU A 296 26.17 -39.20 10.41
C GLU A 296 25.87 -37.92 9.65
N ARG A 297 26.05 -36.79 10.32
CA ARG A 297 25.85 -35.47 9.74
C ARG A 297 27.21 -34.78 9.57
N ILE A 298 27.69 -34.67 8.34
CA ILE A 298 29.00 -34.09 8.02
C ILE A 298 28.83 -32.76 7.35
N LEU A 299 29.13 -31.70 8.08
CA LEU A 299 29.11 -30.33 7.59
C LEU A 299 30.39 -30.07 6.77
N VAL A 300 30.26 -29.58 5.52
CA VAL A 300 31.38 -29.34 4.61
C VAL A 300 31.66 -27.87 4.32
N MET A 301 30.87 -26.95 4.88
CA MET A 301 30.97 -25.51 4.68
C MET A 301 31.11 -24.76 5.97
N ASN A 302 31.81 -23.63 5.92
CA ASN A 302 31.86 -22.63 6.98
C ASN A 302 30.67 -21.66 6.88
N GLU A 303 30.49 -20.84 7.90
CA GLU A 303 29.42 -19.83 7.98
C GLU A 303 29.45 -18.79 6.84
N ASP A 304 30.60 -18.57 6.24
CA ASP A 304 30.77 -17.65 5.12
C ASP A 304 30.59 -18.29 3.72
N GLY A 305 30.19 -19.57 3.69
CA GLY A 305 30.02 -20.33 2.45
C GLY A 305 31.31 -20.85 1.84
N THR A 306 32.45 -20.69 2.51
CA THR A 306 33.69 -21.37 2.13
C THR A 306 33.69 -22.81 2.61
N MET A 307 34.43 -23.69 1.91
CA MET A 307 34.54 -25.08 2.31
C MET A 307 35.38 -25.24 3.58
N ASN A 308 34.98 -26.13 4.47
CA ASN A 308 35.68 -26.39 5.72
C ASN A 308 36.68 -27.56 5.61
N GLU A 309 37.25 -27.99 6.73
CA GLU A 309 38.24 -29.06 6.81
C GLU A 309 37.72 -30.42 6.28
N ASN A 310 36.42 -30.69 6.37
CA ASN A 310 35.81 -31.92 5.85
C ASN A 310 35.78 -31.98 4.32
N ALA A 311 36.04 -30.86 3.65
CA ALA A 311 36.14 -30.78 2.20
C ALA A 311 37.54 -31.14 1.66
N LEU A 312 38.45 -31.61 2.51
CA LEU A 312 39.81 -32.03 2.12
C LEU A 312 40.61 -30.91 1.44
N HIS A 313 41.14 -31.17 0.28
CA HIS A 313 41.94 -30.19 -0.45
C HIS A 313 41.16 -29.04 -1.09
N TYR A 314 39.82 -29.06 -1.01
CA TYR A 314 38.96 -27.95 -1.37
C TYR A 314 38.74 -26.96 -0.21
N GLN A 315 39.26 -27.22 0.99
CA GLN A 315 39.15 -26.35 2.16
C GLN A 315 39.58 -24.91 1.81
N GLY A 316 38.74 -23.96 2.25
CA GLY A 316 38.99 -22.52 2.05
C GLY A 316 38.49 -21.98 0.68
N MET A 317 38.07 -22.84 -0.23
CA MET A 317 37.46 -22.39 -1.48
C MET A 317 36.02 -21.92 -1.24
N ASP A 318 35.60 -20.87 -1.98
CA ASP A 318 34.18 -20.58 -2.10
C ASP A 318 33.42 -21.79 -2.65
N ARG A 319 32.23 -22.05 -2.14
CA ARG A 319 31.38 -23.21 -2.50
C ARG A 319 31.16 -23.36 -4.02
N PHE A 320 31.01 -22.27 -4.76
CA PHE A 320 30.83 -22.31 -6.21
C PHE A 320 32.14 -22.52 -6.97
N GLU A 321 33.24 -22.00 -6.46
CA GLU A 321 34.58 -22.31 -6.98
C GLU A 321 34.93 -23.77 -6.69
N CYS A 322 34.58 -24.26 -5.52
CA CYS A 322 34.73 -25.68 -5.22
C CYS A 322 33.91 -26.54 -6.19
N ARG A 323 32.64 -26.18 -6.47
CA ARG A 323 31.80 -26.87 -7.45
C ARG A 323 32.51 -27.01 -8.80
N LYS A 324 33.03 -25.89 -9.35
CA LYS A 324 33.72 -25.90 -10.63
C LYS A 324 34.94 -26.81 -10.64
N LYS A 325 35.77 -26.71 -9.61
CA LYS A 325 36.99 -27.54 -9.52
C LYS A 325 36.63 -28.99 -9.28
N LEU A 326 35.71 -29.31 -8.40
CA LEU A 326 35.29 -30.67 -8.11
C LEU A 326 34.68 -31.36 -9.35
N VAL A 327 33.88 -30.67 -10.13
CA VAL A 327 33.30 -31.17 -11.38
C VAL A 327 34.42 -31.58 -12.35
N LYS A 328 35.46 -30.75 -12.49
CA LYS A 328 36.60 -31.05 -13.31
C LYS A 328 37.36 -32.27 -12.80
N ASP A 329 37.66 -32.32 -11.52
CA ASP A 329 38.39 -33.42 -10.90
C ASP A 329 37.61 -34.75 -11.04
N LEU A 330 36.31 -34.73 -10.91
CA LEU A 330 35.41 -35.87 -11.09
C LEU A 330 35.33 -36.36 -12.56
N GLN A 331 35.39 -35.42 -13.52
CA GLN A 331 35.49 -35.77 -14.94
C GLN A 331 36.84 -36.41 -15.27
N GLU A 332 37.92 -35.85 -14.78
CA GLU A 332 39.27 -36.40 -14.95
C GLU A 332 39.41 -37.79 -14.31
N ALA A 333 38.72 -38.04 -13.18
CA ALA A 333 38.71 -39.33 -12.51
C ALA A 333 37.75 -40.35 -13.19
N GLY A 334 36.99 -39.92 -14.19
CA GLY A 334 36.00 -40.79 -14.86
C GLY A 334 34.76 -41.09 -14.02
N VAL A 335 34.54 -40.35 -12.95
CA VAL A 335 33.40 -40.51 -12.05
C VAL A 335 32.17 -39.77 -12.58
N LEU A 336 32.37 -38.55 -13.03
CA LEU A 336 31.33 -37.72 -13.64
C LEU A 336 31.35 -37.92 -15.15
N PHE A 337 30.23 -38.45 -15.69
CA PHE A 337 30.16 -38.88 -17.09
C PHE A 337 29.14 -38.10 -17.92
N LYS A 338 28.22 -37.37 -17.29
CA LYS A 338 27.21 -36.53 -17.97
C LYS A 338 26.93 -35.26 -17.19
N ILE A 339 26.77 -34.18 -17.88
CA ILE A 339 26.24 -32.90 -17.37
C ILE A 339 25.04 -32.56 -18.24
N GLU A 340 23.88 -32.39 -17.62
CA GLU A 340 22.62 -32.12 -18.29
C GLU A 340 22.05 -30.79 -17.81
N ASP A 341 21.81 -29.87 -18.74
CA ASP A 341 21.23 -28.56 -18.42
C ASP A 341 19.88 -28.73 -17.71
N HIS A 342 19.68 -27.98 -16.63
CA HIS A 342 18.49 -28.07 -15.81
C HIS A 342 18.12 -26.70 -15.23
N MET A 343 16.88 -26.25 -15.52
CA MET A 343 16.30 -25.11 -14.85
C MET A 343 15.74 -25.55 -13.51
N HIS A 344 16.15 -24.91 -12.45
CA HIS A 344 15.63 -25.22 -11.12
C HIS A 344 15.51 -23.97 -10.26
N SER A 345 14.63 -24.04 -9.26
CA SER A 345 14.34 -22.95 -8.34
C SER A 345 15.35 -22.93 -7.21
N VAL A 346 16.05 -21.82 -7.04
CA VAL A 346 17.11 -21.64 -6.03
C VAL A 346 16.72 -20.52 -5.09
N GLY A 347 16.79 -20.80 -3.77
CA GLY A 347 16.54 -19.84 -2.72
C GLY A 347 17.62 -18.77 -2.62
N HIS A 348 17.20 -17.52 -2.53
CA HIS A 348 18.06 -16.35 -2.32
C HIS A 348 17.59 -15.60 -1.08
N SER A 349 18.54 -15.07 -0.31
CA SER A 349 18.23 -14.18 0.80
C SER A 349 17.54 -12.91 0.29
N GLU A 350 16.39 -12.60 0.84
CA GLU A 350 15.69 -11.34 0.54
C GLU A 350 16.57 -10.11 0.88
N ARG A 351 17.41 -10.22 1.90
CA ARG A 351 18.22 -9.13 2.43
C ARG A 351 19.53 -8.91 1.71
N SER A 352 20.30 -9.98 1.49
CA SER A 352 21.62 -9.90 0.86
C SER A 352 21.61 -10.19 -0.63
N GLY A 353 20.58 -10.89 -1.12
CA GLY A 353 20.53 -11.42 -2.49
C GLY A 353 21.44 -12.63 -2.71
N ALA A 354 22.18 -13.09 -1.71
CA ALA A 354 23.03 -14.26 -1.80
C ALA A 354 22.20 -15.55 -1.92
N VAL A 355 22.75 -16.54 -2.58
CA VAL A 355 22.18 -17.89 -2.61
C VAL A 355 22.21 -18.46 -1.19
N VAL A 356 21.03 -18.85 -0.69
CA VAL A 356 20.86 -19.44 0.63
C VAL A 356 21.43 -20.86 0.65
N GLU A 357 22.12 -21.20 1.72
CA GLU A 357 22.58 -22.57 1.97
C GLU A 357 21.67 -23.27 2.98
N PRO A 358 21.11 -24.43 2.67
CA PRO A 358 20.65 -25.36 3.69
C PRO A 358 21.85 -25.79 4.55
N TYR A 359 21.79 -25.46 5.83
CA TYR A 359 22.95 -25.52 6.71
C TYR A 359 22.59 -26.08 8.08
N LEU A 360 23.32 -27.07 8.53
CA LEU A 360 23.14 -27.67 9.84
C LEU A 360 23.62 -26.71 10.93
N SER A 361 22.73 -26.31 11.82
CA SER A 361 23.04 -25.38 12.90
C SER A 361 22.16 -25.59 14.11
N THR A 362 22.72 -25.33 15.28
CA THR A 362 21.96 -25.28 16.53
C THR A 362 21.34 -23.92 16.70
N GLN A 363 20.01 -23.85 16.72
CA GLN A 363 19.23 -22.64 16.76
C GLN A 363 18.10 -22.71 17.79
N TRP A 364 17.49 -21.59 18.07
CA TRP A 364 16.27 -21.50 18.85
C TRP A 364 15.05 -21.46 17.95
N PHE A 365 14.00 -22.18 18.35
CA PHE A 365 12.77 -22.32 17.59
C PHE A 365 11.54 -22.12 18.46
N VAL A 366 10.45 -21.66 17.83
CA VAL A 366 9.10 -21.68 18.40
C VAL A 366 8.30 -22.80 17.72
N ARG A 367 7.70 -23.67 18.54
CA ARG A 367 6.70 -24.65 18.09
C ARG A 367 5.44 -23.90 17.71
N MET A 368 5.16 -23.84 16.41
CA MET A 368 4.11 -22.98 15.87
C MET A 368 2.73 -23.61 15.86
N GLN A 369 2.63 -24.94 15.76
CA GLN A 369 1.34 -25.60 15.59
C GLN A 369 0.32 -25.26 16.67
N PRO A 370 0.62 -25.32 17.99
CA PRO A 370 -0.36 -24.96 19.01
C PRO A 370 -0.83 -23.49 18.93
N LEU A 371 0.07 -22.57 18.61
CA LEU A 371 -0.24 -21.16 18.47
C LEU A 371 -1.11 -20.90 17.23
N ALA A 372 -0.81 -21.57 16.13
CA ALA A 372 -1.59 -21.49 14.90
C ALA A 372 -3.00 -22.06 15.06
N ASP A 373 -3.14 -23.17 15.78
CA ASP A 373 -4.44 -23.81 16.03
C ASP A 373 -5.38 -22.86 16.79
N GLU A 374 -4.89 -22.15 17.81
CA GLU A 374 -5.67 -21.16 18.55
C GLU A 374 -6.06 -19.96 17.65
N ALA A 375 -5.14 -19.51 16.80
CA ALA A 375 -5.41 -18.43 15.86
C ALA A 375 -6.47 -18.81 14.81
N ILE A 376 -6.42 -20.03 14.30
CA ILE A 376 -7.44 -20.57 13.37
C ILE A 376 -8.81 -20.66 14.07
N GLU A 377 -8.84 -21.11 15.32
CA GLU A 377 -10.09 -21.20 16.10
C GLU A 377 -10.70 -19.81 16.36
N LEU A 378 -9.88 -18.78 16.59
CA LEU A 378 -10.38 -17.41 16.71
C LEU A 378 -11.13 -16.96 15.46
N GLN A 379 -10.63 -17.30 14.27
CA GLN A 379 -11.25 -16.88 12.99
C GLN A 379 -12.62 -17.54 12.71
N LYS A 380 -13.01 -18.53 13.50
CA LYS A 380 -14.34 -19.13 13.44
C LYS A 380 -15.37 -18.44 14.37
N LYS A 381 -14.92 -17.54 15.23
CA LYS A 381 -15.76 -16.82 16.22
C LYS A 381 -16.28 -15.50 15.66
N GLU A 382 -17.25 -14.93 16.35
CA GLU A 382 -17.80 -13.61 16.04
C GLU A 382 -16.76 -12.51 16.26
N GLU A 383 -15.95 -12.63 17.29
CA GLU A 383 -14.86 -11.71 17.64
C GLU A 383 -13.57 -11.94 16.81
N LYS A 384 -13.66 -12.50 15.64
CA LYS A 384 -12.54 -12.72 14.75
C LYS A 384 -11.86 -11.41 14.31
N VAL A 385 -10.65 -11.52 13.77
CA VAL A 385 -10.00 -10.44 13.05
C VAL A 385 -10.65 -10.27 11.67
N ASN A 386 -11.12 -9.06 11.37
CA ASN A 386 -11.73 -8.75 10.08
C ASN A 386 -10.65 -8.28 9.08
N PHE A 387 -10.47 -9.01 8.00
CA PHE A 387 -9.58 -8.61 6.91
C PHE A 387 -10.33 -7.75 5.88
N VAL A 388 -9.75 -6.62 5.52
CA VAL A 388 -10.30 -5.73 4.48
C VAL A 388 -9.26 -5.56 3.39
N PRO A 389 -9.51 -6.06 2.17
CA PRO A 389 -10.64 -6.88 1.76
C PRO A 389 -10.60 -8.31 2.34
N ASP A 390 -11.76 -8.93 2.46
CA ASP A 390 -11.98 -10.23 3.10
C ASP A 390 -11.25 -11.41 2.44
N ARG A 391 -10.90 -11.29 1.14
CA ARG A 391 -10.15 -12.32 0.42
C ARG A 391 -8.81 -12.66 1.08
N PHE A 392 -8.19 -11.73 1.79
CA PHE A 392 -6.92 -11.97 2.49
C PHE A 392 -7.05 -12.84 3.75
N GLU A 393 -8.26 -13.02 4.29
CA GLU A 393 -8.51 -14.01 5.34
C GLU A 393 -8.17 -15.43 4.87
N LYS A 394 -8.54 -15.79 3.64
CA LYS A 394 -8.19 -17.10 3.05
C LYS A 394 -6.69 -17.27 2.91
N THR A 395 -6.00 -16.23 2.48
CA THR A 395 -4.55 -16.23 2.36
C THR A 395 -3.89 -16.41 3.74
N TYR A 396 -4.35 -15.69 4.75
CA TYR A 396 -3.89 -15.83 6.13
C TYR A 396 -4.12 -17.24 6.67
N LEU A 397 -5.33 -17.79 6.54
CA LEU A 397 -5.66 -19.13 7.03
C LEU A 397 -4.85 -20.24 6.33
N HIS A 398 -4.64 -20.13 5.03
CA HIS A 398 -3.81 -21.08 4.30
C HIS A 398 -2.39 -21.18 4.87
N TRP A 399 -1.79 -20.06 5.26
CA TRP A 399 -0.48 -20.05 5.90
C TRP A 399 -0.51 -20.61 7.31
N MET A 400 -1.53 -20.29 8.09
CA MET A 400 -1.67 -20.80 9.45
C MET A 400 -1.86 -22.32 9.48
N GLU A 401 -2.58 -22.88 8.50
CA GLU A 401 -2.78 -24.33 8.34
C GLU A 401 -1.50 -25.07 7.93
N ASN A 402 -0.58 -24.40 7.25
CA ASN A 402 0.66 -24.98 6.74
C ASN A 402 1.91 -24.46 7.46
N ILE A 403 1.75 -23.91 8.64
CA ILE A 403 2.84 -23.26 9.36
C ILE A 403 3.90 -24.26 9.81
N ARG A 404 5.16 -23.84 9.76
CA ARG A 404 6.31 -24.58 10.28
C ARG A 404 6.86 -23.90 11.52
N ASP A 405 7.68 -24.63 12.27
CA ASP A 405 8.38 -24.08 13.42
C ASP A 405 9.25 -22.88 13.00
N TRP A 406 9.24 -21.87 13.79
CA TRP A 406 9.88 -20.59 13.51
C TRP A 406 11.27 -20.53 14.13
N CYS A 407 12.31 -20.44 13.33
CA CYS A 407 13.67 -20.18 13.78
C CYS A 407 13.78 -18.72 14.22
N ILE A 408 13.97 -18.48 15.51
CA ILE A 408 13.95 -17.14 16.11
C ILE A 408 15.32 -16.57 16.46
N SER A 409 16.38 -17.36 16.42
CA SER A 409 17.73 -16.88 16.70
C SER A 409 18.43 -16.32 15.45
N ARG A 410 19.19 -15.26 15.67
CA ARG A 410 20.01 -14.61 14.64
C ARG A 410 21.42 -14.36 15.20
N GLN A 411 22.41 -14.60 14.37
CA GLN A 411 23.84 -14.43 14.72
C GLN A 411 24.26 -12.98 14.43
N LEU A 412 23.59 -12.07 15.09
CA LEU A 412 23.77 -10.62 15.02
C LEU A 412 24.16 -10.06 16.38
N TRP A 413 24.64 -8.84 16.41
CA TRP A 413 24.87 -8.08 17.63
C TRP A 413 23.75 -7.10 17.94
N TRP A 414 23.12 -6.55 16.91
CA TRP A 414 22.01 -5.61 17.02
C TRP A 414 20.67 -6.31 17.11
N GLY A 415 20.05 -6.26 18.26
CA GLY A 415 18.75 -6.86 18.54
C GLY A 415 18.57 -7.24 20.01
N HIS A 416 17.48 -7.92 20.27
CA HIS A 416 17.17 -8.46 21.60
C HIS A 416 18.01 -9.70 21.88
N ARG A 417 18.95 -9.60 22.77
CA ARG A 417 19.79 -10.72 23.14
C ARG A 417 18.95 -11.80 23.83
N ILE A 418 19.14 -13.06 23.43
CA ILE A 418 18.39 -14.18 23.96
C ILE A 418 18.61 -14.30 25.47
N PRO A 419 17.54 -14.34 26.29
CA PRO A 419 17.64 -14.40 27.75
C PRO A 419 17.88 -15.85 28.22
N ALA A 420 19.00 -16.40 27.78
CA ALA A 420 19.47 -17.74 28.10
C ALA A 420 20.95 -17.69 28.45
N TRP A 421 21.36 -18.44 29.47
CA TRP A 421 22.74 -18.51 29.95
C TRP A 421 23.20 -19.95 30.04
N TYR A 422 24.46 -20.19 29.73
CA TYR A 422 25.11 -21.49 29.84
C TYR A 422 26.15 -21.45 30.94
N HIS A 423 26.09 -22.42 31.85
CA HIS A 423 27.10 -22.56 32.86
C HIS A 423 28.44 -22.92 32.23
N LYS A 424 29.47 -22.15 32.53
CA LYS A 424 30.79 -22.25 31.86
C LYS A 424 31.47 -23.61 32.04
N GLU A 425 31.24 -24.30 33.16
CA GLU A 425 31.86 -25.60 33.43
C GLU A 425 30.97 -26.79 33.05
N THR A 426 29.66 -26.69 33.33
CA THR A 426 28.73 -27.84 33.17
C THR A 426 27.96 -27.80 31.84
N GLY A 427 27.90 -26.63 31.18
CA GLY A 427 27.04 -26.46 30.00
C GLY A 427 25.55 -26.40 30.32
N GLU A 428 25.16 -26.38 31.59
CA GLU A 428 23.75 -26.29 32.00
C GLU A 428 23.10 -25.03 31.46
N LEU A 429 21.87 -25.18 30.96
CA LEU A 429 21.08 -24.09 30.43
C LEU A 429 20.18 -23.48 31.49
N TYR A 430 20.22 -22.17 31.61
CA TYR A 430 19.30 -21.37 32.42
C TYR A 430 18.58 -20.38 31.49
N VAL A 431 17.25 -20.29 31.59
CA VAL A 431 16.40 -19.30 30.89
C VAL A 431 15.66 -18.51 31.95
N GLY A 432 15.76 -17.18 31.88
CA GLY A 432 15.13 -16.31 32.88
C GLY A 432 15.04 -14.86 32.42
N LEU A 433 14.28 -14.06 33.16
CA LEU A 433 14.15 -12.63 32.89
C LEU A 433 15.44 -11.86 33.12
N GLU A 434 16.18 -12.29 34.12
CA GLU A 434 17.47 -11.73 34.55
C GLU A 434 18.55 -12.85 34.59
N ALA A 435 19.81 -12.43 34.61
CA ALA A 435 20.92 -13.35 34.76
C ALA A 435 20.85 -14.13 36.09
N PRO A 436 21.41 -15.35 36.15
CA PRO A 436 21.55 -16.07 37.43
C PRO A 436 22.27 -15.26 38.49
N GLU A 437 21.98 -15.52 39.78
CA GLU A 437 22.61 -14.77 40.91
C GLU A 437 24.14 -14.85 40.90
N ASP A 438 24.70 -16.00 40.48
CA ASP A 438 26.14 -16.24 40.32
C ASP A 438 26.61 -16.00 38.89
N SER A 439 26.20 -14.90 38.29
CA SER A 439 26.37 -14.58 36.87
C SER A 439 27.79 -14.71 36.32
N GLU A 440 28.82 -14.60 37.20
CA GLU A 440 30.23 -14.82 36.81
C GLU A 440 30.52 -16.24 36.30
N ASN A 441 29.70 -17.22 36.70
CA ASN A 441 29.82 -18.62 36.26
C ASN A 441 29.03 -18.96 35.00
N TRP A 442 28.30 -18.01 34.50
CA TRP A 442 27.40 -18.17 33.33
C TRP A 442 27.78 -17.27 32.18
N GLU A 443 27.54 -17.74 30.99
CA GLU A 443 27.72 -16.98 29.78
C GLU A 443 26.35 -16.86 29.05
N GLN A 444 25.94 -15.61 28.77
CA GLN A 444 24.70 -15.38 28.04
C GLN A 444 24.86 -15.80 26.60
N ASP A 445 23.81 -16.37 26.04
CA ASP A 445 23.72 -16.67 24.62
C ASP A 445 24.12 -15.44 23.78
N THR A 446 24.95 -15.64 22.78
CA THR A 446 25.48 -14.54 21.95
C THR A 446 24.51 -14.11 20.86
N ASP A 447 23.51 -14.94 20.56
CA ASP A 447 22.53 -14.66 19.53
C ASP A 447 21.48 -13.65 20.01
N VAL A 448 20.88 -12.99 19.05
CA VAL A 448 19.73 -12.11 19.24
C VAL A 448 18.48 -12.74 18.63
N LEU A 449 17.32 -12.25 19.02
CA LEU A 449 16.05 -12.68 18.45
C LEU A 449 15.79 -12.03 17.10
N ASP A 450 15.09 -12.72 16.23
CA ASP A 450 14.52 -12.21 14.99
C ASP A 450 13.72 -10.93 15.27
N THR A 451 13.90 -9.90 14.43
CA THR A 451 13.19 -8.63 14.58
C THR A 451 11.67 -8.81 14.62
N TRP A 452 11.14 -9.80 13.90
CA TRP A 452 9.71 -10.10 13.90
C TRP A 452 9.19 -10.67 15.23
N PHE A 453 10.08 -11.14 16.11
CA PHE A 453 9.71 -11.59 17.44
C PHE A 453 9.24 -10.42 18.32
N SER A 454 9.96 -9.31 18.30
CA SER A 454 9.57 -8.09 19.03
C SER A 454 8.44 -7.35 18.31
N SER A 455 8.48 -7.28 16.97
CA SER A 455 7.45 -6.62 16.16
C SER A 455 6.06 -7.26 16.33
N ALA A 456 6.01 -8.56 16.59
CA ALA A 456 4.78 -9.29 16.85
C ALA A 456 4.05 -8.85 18.14
N LEU A 457 4.76 -8.23 19.07
CA LEU A 457 4.20 -7.74 20.34
C LEU A 457 3.70 -6.29 20.23
N TRP A 458 3.92 -5.64 19.13
CA TRP A 458 3.75 -4.20 18.94
C TRP A 458 2.38 -3.67 19.42
N PRO A 459 1.23 -4.29 19.12
CA PRO A 459 -0.07 -3.77 19.55
C PRO A 459 -0.24 -3.64 21.05
N PHE A 460 0.42 -4.47 21.84
CA PHE A 460 0.26 -4.48 23.29
C PHE A 460 1.51 -4.11 24.07
N SER A 461 2.70 -4.43 23.57
CA SER A 461 3.95 -4.04 24.22
C SER A 461 4.14 -2.51 24.26
N THR A 462 3.65 -1.82 23.24
CA THR A 462 3.70 -0.35 23.15
C THR A 462 2.80 0.35 24.18
N MET A 463 1.82 -0.37 24.72
CA MET A 463 0.82 0.18 25.66
C MET A 463 1.10 -0.20 27.13
N GLY A 464 2.26 -0.79 27.40
CA GLY A 464 2.71 -1.08 28.76
C GLY A 464 2.76 -2.55 29.16
N TRP A 465 2.18 -3.46 28.34
CA TRP A 465 2.31 -4.90 28.63
C TRP A 465 3.82 -5.29 28.77
N PRO A 466 4.22 -6.10 29.70
CA PRO A 466 3.45 -7.07 30.50
C PRO A 466 2.71 -6.53 31.73
N ASP A 467 2.82 -5.25 32.04
CA ASP A 467 1.97 -4.64 33.07
C ASP A 467 0.53 -4.50 32.59
N VAL A 468 -0.31 -5.49 32.91
CA VAL A 468 -1.72 -5.49 32.55
C VAL A 468 -2.55 -4.42 33.29
N THR A 469 -1.94 -3.72 34.25
CA THR A 469 -2.57 -2.61 34.98
C THR A 469 -2.28 -1.26 34.34
N ALA A 470 -1.39 -1.20 33.36
CA ALA A 470 -1.04 0.02 32.65
C ALA A 470 -2.29 0.68 32.05
N GLU A 471 -2.42 1.98 32.23
CA GLU A 471 -3.61 2.74 31.83
C GLU A 471 -3.85 2.67 30.32
N ASP A 472 -2.82 2.85 29.52
CA ASP A 472 -2.93 2.79 28.05
C ASP A 472 -3.32 1.39 27.57
N PHE A 473 -2.78 0.33 28.18
CA PHE A 473 -3.15 -1.04 27.85
C PHE A 473 -4.62 -1.31 28.12
N LYS A 474 -5.12 -0.91 29.29
CA LYS A 474 -6.54 -1.10 29.65
C LYS A 474 -7.48 -0.31 28.74
N ARG A 475 -7.06 0.89 28.32
CA ARG A 475 -7.94 1.80 27.57
C ARG A 475 -7.92 1.56 26.08
N TYR A 476 -6.76 1.32 25.50
CA TYR A 476 -6.56 1.35 24.04
C TYR A 476 -6.29 -0.01 23.39
N TYR A 477 -6.04 -1.04 24.18
CA TYR A 477 -5.89 -2.40 23.66
C TYR A 477 -7.17 -3.23 23.87
N PRO A 478 -7.61 -4.05 22.87
CA PRO A 478 -7.10 -4.20 21.49
C PRO A 478 -7.23 -2.94 20.65
N THR A 479 -6.36 -2.79 19.65
CA THR A 479 -6.45 -1.67 18.73
C THR A 479 -7.63 -1.84 17.75
N ASP A 480 -8.08 -0.75 17.14
CA ASP A 480 -9.27 -0.77 16.28
C ASP A 480 -8.96 -1.19 14.85
N VAL A 481 -7.91 -0.63 14.26
CA VAL A 481 -7.48 -1.01 12.91
C VAL A 481 -5.96 -1.08 12.81
N LEU A 482 -5.48 -2.12 12.14
CA LEU A 482 -4.11 -2.23 11.66
C LEU A 482 -4.12 -1.99 10.16
N VAL A 483 -3.22 -1.12 9.68
CA VAL A 483 -3.04 -0.87 8.25
C VAL A 483 -1.68 -1.39 7.84
N THR A 484 -1.62 -2.20 6.79
CA THR A 484 -0.36 -2.78 6.31
C THR A 484 -0.47 -3.25 4.85
N GLY A 485 0.68 -3.44 4.20
CA GLY A 485 0.74 -4.07 2.89
C GLY A 485 0.47 -5.57 2.92
N TYR A 486 0.00 -6.13 1.83
CA TYR A 486 -0.26 -7.57 1.72
C TYR A 486 1.02 -8.42 1.79
N ASP A 487 2.17 -7.83 1.51
CA ASP A 487 3.47 -8.51 1.47
C ASP A 487 3.99 -8.92 2.84
N ILE A 488 3.49 -8.34 3.93
CA ILE A 488 3.89 -8.67 5.30
C ILE A 488 2.79 -9.30 6.16
N ILE A 489 1.77 -9.89 5.54
CA ILE A 489 0.71 -10.59 6.28
C ILE A 489 1.30 -11.72 7.15
N PHE A 490 2.26 -12.49 6.61
CA PHE A 490 2.88 -13.59 7.35
C PHE A 490 3.97 -13.15 8.29
N PHE A 491 4.79 -12.20 7.84
CA PHE A 491 5.87 -11.68 8.65
C PHE A 491 5.36 -11.00 9.92
N TRP A 492 4.27 -10.25 9.81
CA TRP A 492 3.83 -9.38 10.88
C TRP A 492 2.38 -9.64 11.35
N VAL A 493 1.40 -9.59 10.47
CA VAL A 493 -0.02 -9.71 10.87
C VAL A 493 -0.30 -11.02 11.58
N SER A 494 0.09 -12.15 10.99
CA SER A 494 -0.13 -13.47 11.58
C SER A 494 0.58 -13.63 12.92
N ARG A 495 1.79 -13.11 13.04
CA ARG A 495 2.58 -13.16 14.26
C ARG A 495 2.00 -12.28 15.37
N MET A 496 1.48 -11.11 15.05
CA MET A 496 0.74 -10.30 16.02
C MET A 496 -0.53 -11.00 16.49
N ILE A 497 -1.23 -11.68 15.62
CA ILE A 497 -2.47 -12.38 15.97
C ILE A 497 -2.19 -13.51 16.95
N PHE A 498 -1.29 -14.43 16.65
CA PHE A 498 -1.07 -15.55 17.57
C PHE A 498 -0.38 -15.12 18.87
N GLN A 499 0.51 -14.13 18.86
CA GLN A 499 1.10 -13.59 20.09
C GLN A 499 0.07 -12.83 20.92
N GLY A 500 -0.80 -12.05 20.29
CA GLY A 500 -1.89 -11.37 20.99
C GLY A 500 -2.83 -12.34 21.69
N ILE A 501 -3.24 -13.41 21.03
CA ILE A 501 -4.08 -14.46 21.60
C ILE A 501 -3.37 -15.13 22.78
N GLU A 502 -2.12 -15.54 22.58
CA GLU A 502 -1.33 -16.27 23.59
C GLU A 502 -1.11 -15.46 24.87
N PHE A 503 -0.80 -14.16 24.75
CA PHE A 503 -0.38 -13.35 25.90
C PHE A 503 -1.47 -12.45 26.47
N THR A 504 -2.52 -12.14 25.71
CA THR A 504 -3.62 -11.27 26.16
C THR A 504 -4.97 -11.95 26.17
N GLY A 505 -5.10 -13.11 25.52
CA GLY A 505 -6.36 -13.85 25.41
C GLY A 505 -7.36 -13.29 24.38
N GLU A 506 -6.97 -12.25 23.64
CA GLU A 506 -7.84 -11.57 22.69
C GLU A 506 -7.12 -11.30 21.36
N ARG A 507 -7.90 -11.00 20.31
CA ARG A 507 -7.36 -10.46 19.05
C ARG A 507 -6.63 -9.14 19.32
N PRO A 508 -5.46 -8.91 18.71
CA PRO A 508 -4.69 -7.68 18.94
C PRO A 508 -5.28 -6.44 18.28
N PHE A 509 -6.11 -6.62 17.27
CA PHE A 509 -6.81 -5.57 16.52
C PHE A 509 -8.14 -6.12 15.98
N LYS A 510 -9.11 -5.22 15.77
CA LYS A 510 -10.44 -5.59 15.26
C LYS A 510 -10.39 -5.80 13.75
N ASP A 511 -9.89 -4.81 13.03
CA ASP A 511 -9.79 -4.80 11.56
C ASP A 511 -8.33 -4.79 11.11
N VAL A 512 -8.06 -5.43 9.97
CA VAL A 512 -6.81 -5.30 9.23
C VAL A 512 -7.13 -4.76 7.85
N LEU A 513 -6.75 -3.51 7.61
CA LEU A 513 -6.85 -2.89 6.30
C LEU A 513 -5.57 -3.19 5.51
N ILE A 514 -5.73 -3.98 4.45
CA ILE A 514 -4.64 -4.39 3.58
C ILE A 514 -4.59 -3.50 2.34
N HIS A 515 -3.44 -2.91 2.07
CA HIS A 515 -3.17 -2.19 0.84
C HIS A 515 -2.19 -2.97 -0.05
N GLY A 516 -2.13 -2.60 -1.32
CA GLY A 516 -1.18 -3.17 -2.28
C GLY A 516 0.18 -2.49 -2.24
N LEU A 517 0.96 -2.71 -3.28
CA LEU A 517 2.27 -2.11 -3.48
C LEU A 517 2.18 -0.95 -4.49
N ILE A 518 3.09 0.02 -4.36
CA ILE A 518 3.21 1.09 -5.35
C ILE A 518 4.12 0.63 -6.47
N ARG A 519 3.63 0.82 -7.70
CA ARG A 519 4.32 0.49 -8.94
C ARG A 519 4.60 1.76 -9.74
N ASP A 520 5.58 1.69 -10.64
CA ASP A 520 5.85 2.76 -11.59
C ASP A 520 4.73 2.88 -12.67
N GLU A 521 4.85 3.85 -13.55
CA GLU A 521 3.87 4.09 -14.61
C GLU A 521 3.69 2.89 -15.56
N GLN A 522 4.71 2.07 -15.72
CA GLN A 522 4.67 0.85 -16.53
C GLN A 522 4.15 -0.38 -15.75
N GLY A 523 3.79 -0.21 -14.49
CA GLY A 523 3.30 -1.28 -13.63
C GLY A 523 4.38 -2.17 -13.03
N ARG A 524 5.66 -1.76 -13.07
CA ARG A 524 6.78 -2.50 -12.48
C ARG A 524 6.96 -2.15 -11.01
N LYS A 525 7.38 -3.12 -10.21
CA LYS A 525 7.75 -2.88 -8.82
C LYS A 525 8.90 -1.86 -8.76
N MET A 526 8.77 -0.86 -7.90
CA MET A 526 9.86 0.10 -7.66
C MET A 526 11.00 -0.58 -6.90
N SER A 527 12.21 -0.44 -7.41
CA SER A 527 13.42 -0.98 -6.77
C SER A 527 14.63 -0.10 -7.03
N LYS A 528 15.63 -0.19 -6.15
CA LYS A 528 16.90 0.53 -6.31
C LYS A 528 17.64 0.07 -7.55
N SER A 529 17.56 -1.22 -7.89
CA SER A 529 18.24 -1.80 -9.06
C SER A 529 17.67 -1.31 -10.39
N LEU A 530 16.37 -0.99 -10.45
CA LEU A 530 15.72 -0.43 -11.63
C LEU A 530 15.83 1.10 -11.70
N GLY A 531 16.20 1.76 -10.60
CA GLY A 531 16.28 3.22 -10.53
C GLY A 531 14.93 3.94 -10.77
N ASN A 532 13.82 3.25 -10.61
CA ASN A 532 12.46 3.74 -10.86
C ASN A 532 11.73 4.19 -9.57
N GLY A 533 12.44 4.28 -8.45
CA GLY A 533 11.91 4.76 -7.18
C GLY A 533 11.63 6.26 -7.21
N VAL A 534 10.55 6.68 -6.55
CA VAL A 534 10.18 8.08 -6.36
C VAL A 534 10.26 8.42 -4.89
N ASP A 535 10.98 9.49 -4.55
CA ASP A 535 11.03 10.01 -3.18
C ASP A 535 9.73 10.81 -2.90
N PRO A 536 8.94 10.44 -1.89
CA PRO A 536 7.73 11.20 -1.53
C PRO A 536 8.03 12.65 -1.17
N MET A 537 9.22 12.95 -0.66
CA MET A 537 9.60 14.33 -0.32
C MET A 537 9.76 15.21 -1.56
N ASP A 538 10.28 14.67 -2.66
CA ASP A 538 10.38 15.39 -3.93
C ASP A 538 8.98 15.73 -4.49
N VAL A 539 8.03 14.81 -4.34
CA VAL A 539 6.64 15.02 -4.74
C VAL A 539 5.98 16.11 -3.90
N ILE A 540 6.20 16.08 -2.59
CA ILE A 540 5.71 17.11 -1.65
C ILE A 540 6.31 18.50 -1.97
N ASP A 541 7.59 18.56 -2.22
CA ASP A 541 8.27 19.81 -2.55
C ASP A 541 7.73 20.44 -3.85
N LYS A 542 7.29 19.61 -4.80
CA LYS A 542 6.73 20.08 -6.08
C LYS A 542 5.23 20.37 -6.04
N TYR A 543 4.44 19.54 -5.39
CA TYR A 543 2.97 19.61 -5.46
C TYR A 543 2.29 19.81 -4.10
N GLY A 544 3.02 19.74 -3.00
CA GLY A 544 2.49 19.77 -1.66
C GLY A 544 2.07 18.41 -1.11
N ALA A 545 2.00 18.33 0.22
CA ALA A 545 1.62 17.11 0.93
C ALA A 545 0.17 16.71 0.63
N ASP A 546 -0.75 17.65 0.57
CA ASP A 546 -2.18 17.38 0.35
C ASP A 546 -2.44 16.72 -1.00
N SER A 547 -1.74 17.16 -2.05
CA SER A 547 -1.86 16.57 -3.38
C SER A 547 -1.38 15.11 -3.41
N LEU A 548 -0.24 14.83 -2.77
CA LEU A 548 0.27 13.47 -2.64
C LEU A 548 -0.68 12.59 -1.81
N ARG A 549 -1.12 13.07 -0.65
CA ARG A 549 -2.02 12.34 0.24
C ARG A 549 -3.33 11.97 -0.44
N TYR A 550 -3.96 12.94 -1.11
CA TYR A 550 -5.21 12.70 -1.83
C TYR A 550 -5.03 11.67 -2.95
N PHE A 551 -3.96 11.78 -3.73
CA PHE A 551 -3.61 10.80 -4.76
C PHE A 551 -3.42 9.40 -4.17
N LEU A 552 -2.63 9.27 -3.11
CA LEU A 552 -2.36 7.98 -2.46
C LEU A 552 -3.63 7.33 -1.89
N ALA A 553 -4.49 8.14 -1.27
CA ALA A 553 -5.72 7.64 -0.65
C ALA A 553 -6.79 7.23 -1.68
N THR A 554 -6.86 7.92 -2.82
CA THR A 554 -7.96 7.78 -3.78
C THR A 554 -7.57 7.04 -5.07
N GLY A 555 -6.30 6.75 -5.26
CA GLY A 555 -5.77 6.18 -6.50
C GLY A 555 -6.01 4.69 -6.69
N SER A 556 -6.46 3.97 -5.65
CA SER A 556 -6.68 2.53 -5.71
C SER A 556 -7.79 2.09 -4.75
N SER A 557 -8.24 0.85 -4.90
CA SER A 557 -9.16 0.20 -3.96
C SER A 557 -8.41 -0.65 -2.94
N PRO A 558 -9.00 -0.98 -1.77
CA PRO A 558 -8.36 -1.85 -0.79
C PRO A 558 -7.78 -3.14 -1.39
N GLY A 559 -6.56 -3.45 -1.03
CA GLY A 559 -5.84 -4.65 -1.48
C GLY A 559 -5.28 -4.60 -2.91
N GLN A 560 -5.50 -3.53 -3.64
CA GLN A 560 -5.00 -3.35 -5.00
C GLN A 560 -3.70 -2.56 -5.02
N ASP A 561 -2.84 -2.86 -5.99
CA ASP A 561 -1.64 -2.06 -6.24
C ASP A 561 -2.00 -0.67 -6.78
N LEU A 562 -1.13 0.29 -6.50
CA LEU A 562 -1.26 1.68 -6.96
C LEU A 562 -0.15 1.99 -7.97
N ARG A 563 -0.52 2.46 -9.15
CA ARG A 563 0.44 2.99 -10.12
C ARG A 563 0.68 4.47 -9.85
N PHE A 564 1.92 4.81 -9.55
CA PHE A 564 2.32 6.19 -9.37
C PHE A 564 2.40 6.90 -10.73
N SER A 565 1.86 8.12 -10.80
CA SER A 565 1.96 8.99 -11.96
C SER A 565 2.04 10.44 -11.50
N TYR A 566 3.03 11.17 -11.98
CA TYR A 566 3.16 12.62 -11.73
C TYR A 566 1.97 13.40 -12.31
N GLU A 567 1.46 13.00 -13.46
CA GLU A 567 0.27 13.62 -14.09
C GLU A 567 -0.96 13.53 -13.18
N LYS A 568 -1.17 12.38 -12.54
CA LYS A 568 -2.27 12.20 -11.58
C LYS A 568 -2.09 13.04 -10.33
N VAL A 569 -0.88 13.15 -9.79
CA VAL A 569 -0.58 14.05 -8.65
C VAL A 569 -0.81 15.51 -9.05
N GLU A 570 -0.41 15.92 -10.25
CA GLU A 570 -0.69 17.26 -10.78
C GLU A 570 -2.20 17.52 -10.91
N SER A 571 -2.98 16.53 -11.31
CA SER A 571 -4.44 16.63 -11.32
C SER A 571 -5.01 16.88 -9.93
N THR A 572 -4.47 16.26 -8.90
CA THR A 572 -4.86 16.54 -7.51
C THR A 572 -4.44 17.94 -7.04
N TRP A 573 -3.29 18.41 -7.49
CA TRP A 573 -2.89 19.80 -7.25
C TRP A 573 -3.85 20.80 -7.93
N ASN A 574 -4.27 20.53 -9.15
CA ASN A 574 -5.28 21.34 -9.84
C ASN A 574 -6.60 21.37 -9.07
N PHE A 575 -6.98 20.25 -8.48
CA PHE A 575 -8.15 20.17 -7.59
C PHE A 575 -7.98 21.07 -6.35
N ALA A 576 -6.84 20.96 -5.66
CA ALA A 576 -6.53 21.83 -4.54
C ALA A 576 -6.54 23.33 -4.91
N ASN A 577 -5.97 23.65 -6.06
CA ASN A 577 -5.97 25.03 -6.57
C ASN A 577 -7.38 25.54 -6.89
N LYS A 578 -8.26 24.70 -7.42
CA LYS A 578 -9.65 25.05 -7.65
C LYS A 578 -10.38 25.31 -6.33
N ILE A 579 -10.17 24.48 -5.32
CA ILE A 579 -10.72 24.68 -3.97
C ILE A 579 -10.24 26.03 -3.40
N TRP A 580 -8.96 26.32 -3.54
CA TRP A 580 -8.37 27.59 -3.10
C TRP A 580 -9.06 28.79 -3.73
N ASN A 581 -9.21 28.78 -5.03
CA ASN A 581 -9.85 29.89 -5.76
C ASN A 581 -11.33 30.04 -5.40
N ALA A 582 -12.06 28.94 -5.27
CA ALA A 582 -13.44 28.94 -4.85
C ALA A 582 -13.60 29.49 -3.43
N SER A 583 -12.71 29.11 -2.53
CA SER A 583 -12.70 29.59 -1.14
C SER A 583 -12.39 31.08 -1.06
N ARG A 584 -11.44 31.58 -1.86
CA ARG A 584 -11.17 33.00 -1.97
C ARG A 584 -12.40 33.78 -2.43
N PHE A 585 -13.06 33.31 -3.47
CA PHE A 585 -14.28 33.94 -3.94
C PHE A 585 -15.34 33.98 -2.84
N ALA A 586 -15.58 32.88 -2.15
CA ALA A 586 -16.55 32.84 -1.05
C ALA A 586 -16.19 33.80 0.08
N LEU A 587 -14.94 33.86 0.52
CA LEU A 587 -14.46 34.76 1.57
C LEU A 587 -14.60 36.22 1.21
N MET A 588 -14.29 36.60 -0.03
CA MET A 588 -14.46 37.98 -0.52
C MET A 588 -15.93 38.43 -0.49
N ASN A 589 -16.86 37.51 -0.64
CA ASN A 589 -18.30 37.77 -0.60
C ASN A 589 -18.93 37.66 0.78
N MET A 590 -18.19 37.20 1.79
CA MET A 590 -18.67 37.10 3.18
C MET A 590 -18.61 38.47 3.91
N ASP A 591 -17.87 39.44 3.40
CA ASP A 591 -17.79 40.81 3.89
C ASP A 591 -17.48 40.90 5.40
N GLY A 592 -16.52 40.05 5.87
CA GLY A 592 -16.12 40.01 7.27
C GLY A 592 -17.13 39.44 8.23
N MET A 593 -18.12 38.71 7.74
CA MET A 593 -19.13 38.01 8.56
C MET A 593 -18.48 37.11 9.61
N THR A 594 -18.94 37.25 10.85
CA THR A 594 -18.51 36.42 11.97
C THR A 594 -19.40 35.18 12.12
N TYR A 595 -18.92 34.16 12.86
CA TYR A 595 -19.69 32.94 13.09
C TYR A 595 -21.07 33.21 13.72
N GLY A 596 -21.18 34.17 14.64
CA GLY A 596 -22.45 34.52 15.29
C GLY A 596 -23.46 35.22 14.36
N GLU A 597 -23.01 35.67 13.19
CA GLU A 597 -23.87 36.33 12.19
C GLU A 597 -24.41 35.37 11.14
N LEU A 598 -23.97 34.11 11.15
CA LEU A 598 -24.47 33.06 10.25
C LEU A 598 -25.94 32.80 10.55
N ASP A 599 -26.78 32.93 9.54
CA ASP A 599 -28.24 32.72 9.64
C ASP A 599 -28.75 31.92 8.45
N LEU A 600 -29.09 30.67 8.67
CA LEU A 600 -29.67 29.77 7.68
C LEU A 600 -31.20 29.78 7.67
N SER A 601 -31.86 30.59 8.49
CA SER A 601 -33.33 30.65 8.61
C SER A 601 -34.02 31.45 7.50
N GLY A 602 -33.28 32.29 6.77
CA GLY A 602 -33.80 33.12 5.68
C GLY A 602 -34.38 32.29 4.51
N GLU A 603 -35.12 32.97 3.65
CA GLU A 603 -35.68 32.40 2.43
C GLU A 603 -34.55 31.94 1.50
N LYS A 604 -34.58 30.68 1.10
CA LYS A 604 -33.55 30.01 0.29
C LYS A 604 -33.96 29.94 -1.17
N SER A 605 -33.04 30.26 -2.06
CA SER A 605 -33.21 29.99 -3.49
C SER A 605 -33.24 28.48 -3.76
N VAL A 606 -33.66 28.10 -4.98
CA VAL A 606 -33.59 26.69 -5.39
C VAL A 606 -32.15 26.17 -5.36
N ALA A 607 -31.17 27.00 -5.72
CA ALA A 607 -29.74 26.63 -5.66
C ALA A 607 -29.25 26.43 -4.22
N ASP A 608 -29.70 27.25 -3.29
CA ASP A 608 -29.38 27.11 -1.85
C ASP A 608 -29.91 25.79 -1.29
N LYS A 609 -31.19 25.49 -1.55
CA LYS A 609 -31.82 24.25 -1.12
C LYS A 609 -31.17 23.02 -1.75
N TRP A 610 -30.82 23.11 -3.00
CA TRP A 610 -30.14 22.04 -3.72
C TRP A 610 -28.74 21.76 -3.15
N ILE A 611 -27.90 22.76 -2.95
CA ILE A 611 -26.55 22.53 -2.46
C ILE A 611 -26.55 21.96 -1.03
N LEU A 612 -27.50 22.36 -0.19
CA LEU A 612 -27.70 21.79 1.14
C LEU A 612 -28.13 20.31 1.07
N THR A 613 -29.03 19.99 0.12
CA THR A 613 -29.43 18.60 -0.16
C THR A 613 -28.26 17.75 -0.64
N ARG A 614 -27.48 18.25 -1.59
CA ARG A 614 -26.29 17.58 -2.10
C ARG A 614 -25.21 17.40 -1.00
N LEU A 615 -25.05 18.38 -0.12
CA LEU A 615 -24.18 18.28 1.04
C LEU A 615 -24.62 17.13 1.96
N ASN A 616 -25.87 17.03 2.29
CA ASN A 616 -26.43 15.93 3.10
C ASN A 616 -26.16 14.57 2.48
N GLU A 617 -26.42 14.40 1.19
CA GLU A 617 -26.14 13.17 0.45
C GLU A 617 -24.63 12.84 0.46
N THR A 618 -23.79 13.85 0.31
CA THR A 618 -22.33 13.68 0.34
C THR A 618 -21.85 13.30 1.73
N ILE A 619 -22.34 13.92 2.78
CA ILE A 619 -22.03 13.56 4.18
C ILE A 619 -22.37 12.08 4.44
N GLU A 620 -23.57 11.67 4.05
CA GLU A 620 -24.02 10.28 4.26
C GLU A 620 -23.14 9.28 3.53
N HIS A 621 -22.94 9.47 2.22
CA HIS A 621 -22.13 8.55 1.40
C HIS A 621 -20.66 8.51 1.85
N VAL A 622 -20.05 9.66 2.07
CA VAL A 622 -18.65 9.76 2.51
C VAL A 622 -18.45 9.06 3.85
N THR A 623 -19.34 9.27 4.81
CA THR A 623 -19.25 8.66 6.13
C THR A 623 -19.38 7.14 6.04
N GLN A 624 -20.39 6.63 5.32
CA GLN A 624 -20.61 5.19 5.14
C GLN A 624 -19.45 4.49 4.41
N LEU A 625 -18.92 5.12 3.36
CA LEU A 625 -17.81 4.59 2.59
C LEU A 625 -16.50 4.61 3.39
N ALA A 626 -16.26 5.68 4.15
CA ALA A 626 -15.08 5.79 5.00
C ALA A 626 -15.08 4.77 6.14
N ASP A 627 -16.23 4.44 6.72
CA ASP A 627 -16.38 3.38 7.72
C ASP A 627 -16.04 1.98 7.17
N ARG A 628 -16.08 1.82 5.85
CA ARG A 628 -15.66 0.59 5.15
C ARG A 628 -14.27 0.70 4.52
N TYR A 629 -13.55 1.77 4.80
CA TYR A 629 -12.22 2.04 4.25
C TYR A 629 -12.16 2.19 2.71
N GLU A 630 -13.28 2.50 2.07
CA GLU A 630 -13.38 2.69 0.62
C GLU A 630 -12.99 4.11 0.20
N PHE A 631 -11.76 4.51 0.50
CA PHE A 631 -11.29 5.89 0.34
C PHE A 631 -11.25 6.37 -1.12
N GLY A 632 -11.06 5.48 -2.08
CA GLY A 632 -11.18 5.80 -3.51
C GLY A 632 -12.56 6.35 -3.86
N GLU A 633 -13.61 5.70 -3.37
CA GLU A 633 -14.99 6.14 -3.57
C GLU A 633 -15.30 7.41 -2.77
N VAL A 634 -14.79 7.52 -1.54
CA VAL A 634 -14.89 8.76 -0.76
C VAL A 634 -14.33 9.94 -1.55
N GLY A 635 -13.12 9.78 -2.09
CA GLY A 635 -12.48 10.81 -2.89
C GLY A 635 -13.29 11.19 -4.12
N ARG A 636 -13.89 10.22 -4.81
CA ARG A 636 -14.75 10.47 -5.96
C ARG A 636 -15.99 11.28 -5.58
N HIS A 637 -16.67 10.94 -4.50
CA HIS A 637 -17.83 11.71 -4.02
C HIS A 637 -17.46 13.14 -3.61
N LEU A 638 -16.35 13.32 -2.88
CA LEU A 638 -15.84 14.64 -2.49
C LEU A 638 -15.46 15.46 -3.74
N TYR A 639 -14.76 14.85 -4.69
CA TYR A 639 -14.38 15.53 -5.92
C TYR A 639 -15.61 16.03 -6.70
N ASN A 640 -16.59 15.15 -6.93
CA ASN A 640 -17.79 15.51 -7.66
C ASN A 640 -18.60 16.60 -6.96
N PHE A 641 -18.78 16.51 -5.64
CA PHE A 641 -19.47 17.53 -4.87
C PHE A 641 -18.74 18.88 -4.93
N ILE A 642 -17.43 18.89 -4.70
CA ILE A 642 -16.65 20.12 -4.65
C ILE A 642 -16.47 20.74 -6.03
N TRP A 643 -16.02 19.94 -6.99
CA TRP A 643 -15.71 20.43 -8.33
C TRP A 643 -16.96 20.76 -9.13
N ASP A 644 -17.87 19.80 -9.24
CA ASP A 644 -19.05 19.94 -10.10
C ASP A 644 -20.16 20.73 -9.40
N ASP A 645 -20.64 20.25 -8.25
CA ASP A 645 -21.82 20.83 -7.62
C ASP A 645 -21.53 22.20 -7.01
N PHE A 646 -20.50 22.29 -6.19
CA PHE A 646 -20.18 23.52 -5.47
C PHE A 646 -19.50 24.56 -6.37
N CYS A 647 -18.37 24.22 -7.02
CA CYS A 647 -17.59 25.19 -7.79
C CYS A 647 -18.24 25.53 -9.14
N ASP A 648 -18.63 24.54 -9.93
CA ASP A 648 -19.13 24.78 -11.28
C ASP A 648 -20.55 25.30 -11.32
N TRP A 649 -21.38 24.93 -10.36
CA TRP A 649 -22.79 25.32 -10.35
C TRP A 649 -23.16 26.25 -9.21
N TYR A 650 -23.00 25.84 -7.96
CA TYR A 650 -23.52 26.64 -6.85
C TYR A 650 -22.88 28.02 -6.75
N ILE A 651 -21.55 28.11 -6.82
CA ILE A 651 -20.86 29.40 -6.79
C ILE A 651 -21.35 30.33 -7.90
N GLU A 652 -21.50 29.81 -9.11
CA GLU A 652 -21.98 30.61 -10.23
C GLU A 652 -23.43 31.07 -10.06
N MET A 653 -24.29 30.22 -9.50
CA MET A 653 -25.68 30.55 -9.20
C MET A 653 -25.80 31.54 -8.01
N ALA A 654 -24.92 31.41 -7.03
CA ALA A 654 -24.86 32.33 -5.87
C ALA A 654 -24.51 33.77 -6.28
N LYS A 655 -23.87 33.99 -7.42
CA LYS A 655 -23.56 35.33 -7.93
C LYS A 655 -24.80 36.15 -8.21
N LEU A 656 -25.93 35.54 -8.55
CA LEU A 656 -27.20 36.25 -8.77
C LEU A 656 -27.67 36.98 -7.53
N PRO A 657 -27.95 36.36 -6.37
CA PRO A 657 -28.30 37.06 -5.15
C PRO A 657 -27.16 37.93 -4.61
N LEU A 658 -25.90 37.47 -4.67
CA LEU A 658 -24.75 38.21 -4.15
C LEU A 658 -24.54 39.55 -4.83
N TYR A 659 -24.83 39.66 -6.11
CA TYR A 659 -24.71 40.89 -6.90
C TYR A 659 -26.04 41.58 -7.13
N GLY A 660 -27.14 41.07 -6.56
CA GLY A 660 -28.46 41.68 -6.61
C GLY A 660 -28.61 42.86 -5.60
N GLU A 661 -29.83 43.35 -5.45
CA GLU A 661 -30.15 44.45 -4.57
C GLU A 661 -30.85 44.01 -3.28
N ASP A 662 -31.29 42.75 -3.21
CA ASP A 662 -32.00 42.19 -2.04
C ASP A 662 -31.02 41.82 -0.93
N GLU A 663 -30.93 42.66 0.11
CA GLU A 663 -30.01 42.45 1.24
C GLU A 663 -30.35 41.17 2.07
N ALA A 664 -31.61 40.79 2.13
CA ALA A 664 -32.01 39.55 2.85
C ALA A 664 -31.54 38.33 2.09
N ALA A 665 -31.69 38.32 0.75
CA ALA A 665 -31.18 37.25 -0.10
C ALA A 665 -29.66 37.13 -0.06
N LYS A 666 -28.95 38.28 -0.09
CA LYS A 666 -27.48 38.34 0.08
C LYS A 666 -27.02 37.68 1.37
N LYS A 667 -27.66 38.06 2.48
CA LYS A 667 -27.32 37.57 3.83
C LYS A 667 -27.51 36.03 3.89
N THR A 668 -28.63 35.53 3.39
CA THR A 668 -28.90 34.08 3.33
C THR A 668 -27.86 33.36 2.50
N THR A 669 -27.56 33.84 1.30
CA THR A 669 -26.59 33.22 0.41
C THR A 669 -25.18 33.23 1.01
N ARG A 670 -24.76 34.34 1.63
CA ARG A 670 -23.47 34.42 2.34
C ARG A 670 -23.37 33.38 3.46
N SER A 671 -24.44 33.25 4.25
CA SER A 671 -24.50 32.29 5.35
C SER A 671 -24.40 30.85 4.83
N ILE A 672 -25.10 30.52 3.73
CA ILE A 672 -25.07 29.20 3.13
C ILE A 672 -23.69 28.90 2.52
N LEU A 673 -23.08 29.85 1.81
CA LEU A 673 -21.71 29.71 1.31
C LEU A 673 -20.72 29.41 2.44
N ALA A 674 -20.79 30.13 3.53
CA ALA A 674 -19.93 29.94 4.70
C ALA A 674 -20.17 28.55 5.32
N TYR A 675 -21.41 28.18 5.52
CA TYR A 675 -21.80 26.89 6.10
C TYR A 675 -21.37 25.71 5.22
N VAL A 676 -21.71 25.75 3.94
CA VAL A 676 -21.36 24.65 3.01
C VAL A 676 -19.84 24.52 2.87
N LEU A 677 -19.12 25.62 2.79
CA LEU A 677 -17.65 25.59 2.70
C LEU A 677 -17.02 25.05 3.98
N ASP A 678 -17.49 25.46 5.16
CA ASP A 678 -17.05 24.91 6.46
C ASP A 678 -17.25 23.41 6.52
N GLN A 679 -18.45 22.91 6.22
CA GLN A 679 -18.77 21.49 6.26
C GLN A 679 -17.94 20.70 5.22
N THR A 680 -17.74 21.27 4.05
CA THR A 680 -16.93 20.68 2.99
C THR A 680 -15.46 20.56 3.41
N MET A 681 -14.90 21.58 4.02
CA MET A 681 -13.53 21.54 4.55
C MET A 681 -13.38 20.46 5.63
N ARG A 682 -14.37 20.28 6.48
CA ARG A 682 -14.36 19.23 7.49
C ARG A 682 -14.38 17.84 6.86
N LEU A 683 -15.20 17.61 5.85
CA LEU A 683 -15.24 16.33 5.12
C LEU A 683 -13.92 16.02 4.39
N LEU A 684 -13.28 17.05 3.84
CA LEU A 684 -12.04 16.92 3.08
C LEU A 684 -10.80 16.86 3.99
N HIS A 685 -10.89 17.37 5.21
CA HIS A 685 -9.74 17.53 6.11
C HIS A 685 -8.89 16.28 6.29
N PRO A 686 -9.45 15.09 6.48
CA PRO A 686 -8.62 13.89 6.61
C PRO A 686 -7.71 13.62 5.40
N PHE A 687 -8.13 14.01 4.21
CA PHE A 687 -7.39 13.82 2.96
C PHE A 687 -6.40 14.94 2.67
N MET A 688 -6.78 16.19 2.93
CA MET A 688 -6.01 17.40 2.64
C MET A 688 -5.92 18.30 3.88
N PRO A 689 -5.20 17.86 4.92
CA PRO A 689 -5.23 18.55 6.22
C PRO A 689 -4.66 19.97 6.20
N PHE A 690 -3.62 20.25 5.42
CA PHE A 690 -2.99 21.56 5.37
C PHE A 690 -3.87 22.60 4.69
N LEU A 691 -4.37 22.28 3.51
CA LEU A 691 -5.26 23.16 2.73
C LEU A 691 -6.53 23.48 3.51
N THR A 692 -7.14 22.47 4.08
CA THR A 692 -8.41 22.61 4.79
C THR A 692 -8.27 23.41 6.08
N GLU A 693 -7.19 23.20 6.83
CA GLU A 693 -6.91 24.02 8.02
C GLU A 693 -6.67 25.48 7.65
N GLU A 694 -5.90 25.75 6.60
CA GLU A 694 -5.64 27.12 6.15
C GLU A 694 -6.92 27.82 5.74
N ILE A 695 -7.76 27.20 4.93
CA ILE A 695 -9.04 27.78 4.50
C ILE A 695 -9.97 27.97 5.70
N TRP A 696 -10.07 26.99 6.57
CA TRP A 696 -10.95 27.01 7.73
C TRP A 696 -10.59 28.10 8.73
N GLN A 697 -9.30 28.39 8.92
CA GLN A 697 -8.85 29.51 9.77
C GLN A 697 -9.29 30.88 9.25
N HIS A 698 -9.59 30.99 7.96
CA HIS A 698 -10.12 32.22 7.37
C HIS A 698 -11.66 32.28 7.35
N LEU A 699 -12.33 31.14 7.52
CA LEU A 699 -13.79 31.07 7.56
C LEU A 699 -14.34 31.49 8.93
N PRO A 700 -15.60 31.97 8.98
CA PRO A 700 -16.29 32.05 10.25
C PRO A 700 -16.39 30.70 10.92
N HIS A 701 -15.76 30.52 12.08
CA HIS A 701 -15.72 29.22 12.78
C HIS A 701 -15.67 29.39 14.30
N GLN A 702 -15.87 28.30 15.01
CA GLN A 702 -15.62 28.14 16.44
C GLN A 702 -14.56 27.09 16.67
N GLY A 703 -13.70 27.27 17.68
CA GLY A 703 -12.62 26.36 18.03
C GLY A 703 -11.27 26.79 17.49
N GLU A 704 -10.24 26.09 17.90
CA GLU A 704 -8.84 26.46 17.59
C GLU A 704 -8.34 25.84 16.29
N SER A 705 -8.81 24.62 15.97
CA SER A 705 -8.37 23.87 14.80
C SER A 705 -9.49 23.02 14.22
N ILE A 706 -9.53 22.92 12.90
CA ILE A 706 -10.42 22.00 12.19
C ILE A 706 -10.16 20.53 12.61
N THR A 707 -8.95 20.23 13.02
CA THR A 707 -8.53 18.87 13.48
C THR A 707 -9.41 18.35 14.63
N VAL A 708 -9.89 19.23 15.49
CA VAL A 708 -10.75 18.92 16.65
C VAL A 708 -12.17 19.43 16.48
N SER A 709 -12.54 19.87 15.29
CA SER A 709 -13.92 20.23 14.96
C SER A 709 -14.79 18.99 14.79
N GLN A 710 -16.10 19.17 14.88
CA GLN A 710 -17.05 18.08 14.72
C GLN A 710 -17.15 17.61 13.26
N TRP A 711 -17.16 16.29 13.06
CA TRP A 711 -17.47 15.67 11.78
C TRP A 711 -18.89 16.06 11.33
N PRO A 712 -19.07 16.43 10.05
CA PRO A 712 -20.39 16.79 9.54
C PRO A 712 -21.42 15.68 9.72
N VAL A 713 -22.63 16.07 10.07
CA VAL A 713 -23.78 15.19 10.22
C VAL A 713 -24.90 15.63 9.29
N VAL A 714 -25.71 14.67 8.86
CA VAL A 714 -26.90 14.96 8.06
C VAL A 714 -27.90 15.76 8.89
N VAL A 715 -28.36 16.88 8.33
CA VAL A 715 -29.40 17.74 8.92
C VAL A 715 -30.68 17.51 8.10
N PRO A 716 -31.66 16.73 8.57
CA PRO A 716 -32.84 16.35 7.78
C PRO A 716 -33.62 17.53 7.18
N GLU A 717 -33.67 18.67 7.89
CA GLU A 717 -34.35 19.88 7.48
C GLU A 717 -33.72 20.57 6.26
N HIS A 718 -32.47 20.22 5.95
CA HIS A 718 -31.76 20.74 4.78
C HIS A 718 -32.02 19.95 3.50
N THR A 719 -32.71 18.83 3.59
CA THR A 719 -33.06 18.01 2.42
C THR A 719 -34.33 18.51 1.76
N ASP A 720 -34.20 18.89 0.47
CA ASP A 720 -35.32 19.31 -0.36
C ASP A 720 -35.23 18.59 -1.72
N THR A 721 -35.99 17.51 -1.84
CA THR A 721 -36.00 16.66 -3.04
C THR A 721 -36.59 17.35 -4.26
N GLU A 722 -37.52 18.30 -4.06
CA GLU A 722 -38.13 19.06 -5.13
C GLU A 722 -37.14 20.05 -5.74
N ALA A 723 -36.42 20.80 -4.90
CA ALA A 723 -35.35 21.69 -5.33
C ALA A 723 -34.22 20.91 -6.05
N ALA A 724 -33.89 19.70 -5.59
CA ALA A 724 -32.92 18.85 -6.24
C ALA A 724 -33.38 18.43 -7.64
N ALA A 725 -34.66 18.10 -7.83
CA ALA A 725 -35.22 17.77 -9.12
C ALA A 725 -35.26 18.98 -10.07
N ASP A 726 -35.58 20.17 -9.56
CA ASP A 726 -35.54 21.41 -10.33
C ASP A 726 -34.15 21.74 -10.80
N MET A 727 -33.18 21.61 -9.95
CA MET A 727 -31.76 21.83 -10.28
C MET A 727 -31.23 20.85 -11.30
N LYS A 728 -31.66 19.58 -11.19
CA LYS A 728 -31.29 18.57 -12.21
C LYS A 728 -31.79 18.98 -13.59
N LEU A 729 -33.05 19.38 -13.68
CA LEU A 729 -33.62 19.86 -14.94
C LEU A 729 -32.92 21.11 -15.49
N LEU A 730 -32.64 22.10 -14.63
CA LEU A 730 -31.89 23.33 -14.98
C LEU A 730 -30.48 23.00 -15.50
N VAL A 731 -29.76 22.14 -14.82
CA VAL A 731 -28.41 21.75 -15.24
C VAL A 731 -28.42 21.01 -16.58
N GLU A 732 -29.32 20.06 -16.76
CA GLU A 732 -29.47 19.34 -18.05
C GLU A 732 -29.81 20.32 -19.20
N LEU A 733 -30.71 21.21 -18.96
CA LEU A 733 -31.13 22.23 -19.94
C LEU A 733 -29.98 23.18 -20.30
N ILE A 734 -29.31 23.74 -19.31
CA ILE A 734 -28.18 24.66 -19.50
C ILE A 734 -27.04 23.97 -20.24
N ARG A 735 -26.72 22.75 -19.87
CA ARG A 735 -25.71 21.94 -20.58
C ARG A 735 -26.09 21.68 -22.03
N SER A 736 -27.34 21.33 -22.30
CA SER A 736 -27.82 21.10 -23.64
C SER A 736 -27.70 22.35 -24.53
N VAL A 737 -28.07 23.53 -23.99
CA VAL A 737 -27.90 24.80 -24.72
C VAL A 737 -26.42 25.09 -24.98
N ARG A 738 -25.55 24.90 -23.99
CA ARG A 738 -24.11 25.11 -24.16
C ARG A 738 -23.50 24.16 -25.20
N ASN A 739 -23.92 22.89 -25.21
CA ASN A 739 -23.47 21.91 -26.18
C ASN A 739 -23.89 22.31 -27.59
N ILE A 740 -25.16 22.66 -27.78
CA ILE A 740 -25.65 23.13 -29.09
C ILE A 740 -24.84 24.36 -29.56
N ARG A 741 -24.63 25.33 -28.65
CA ARG A 741 -23.83 26.52 -28.97
C ARG A 741 -22.39 26.18 -29.37
N SER A 742 -21.79 25.22 -28.70
CA SER A 742 -20.45 24.71 -29.02
C SER A 742 -20.42 24.04 -30.41
N GLU A 743 -21.43 23.21 -30.70
CA GLU A 743 -21.54 22.55 -32.00
C GLU A 743 -21.67 23.51 -33.17
N VAL A 744 -22.33 24.66 -32.95
CA VAL A 744 -22.50 25.69 -33.97
C VAL A 744 -21.48 26.83 -33.84
N ASN A 745 -20.44 26.67 -33.04
CA ASN A 745 -19.39 27.65 -32.81
C ASN A 745 -19.90 29.03 -32.38
N THR A 746 -20.99 29.08 -31.62
CA THR A 746 -21.57 30.31 -31.13
C THR A 746 -21.04 30.61 -29.70
N PRO A 747 -20.25 31.68 -29.50
CA PRO A 747 -19.71 32.02 -28.19
C PRO A 747 -20.85 32.41 -27.23
N MET A 748 -20.63 32.18 -25.94
CA MET A 748 -21.61 32.49 -24.86
C MET A 748 -21.95 33.99 -24.77
N SER A 749 -21.05 34.85 -25.19
CA SER A 749 -21.27 36.31 -25.26
C SER A 749 -22.30 36.76 -26.29
N LYS A 750 -22.55 35.93 -27.33
CA LYS A 750 -23.58 36.24 -28.35
C LYS A 750 -24.94 35.82 -27.81
N GLN A 751 -25.93 36.72 -27.93
CA GLN A 751 -27.31 36.40 -27.56
C GLN A 751 -27.95 35.45 -28.59
N VAL A 752 -28.82 34.57 -28.14
CA VAL A 752 -29.50 33.55 -28.94
C VAL A 752 -30.99 33.56 -28.63
N GLU A 753 -31.82 33.21 -29.60
CA GLU A 753 -33.22 32.87 -29.33
C GLU A 753 -33.27 31.47 -28.74
N LEU A 754 -34.00 31.29 -27.64
CA LEU A 754 -34.14 30.03 -26.94
C LEU A 754 -35.62 29.74 -26.68
N TYR A 755 -36.09 28.62 -27.17
CA TYR A 755 -37.42 28.11 -26.90
C TYR A 755 -37.31 26.79 -26.14
N ILE A 756 -38.12 26.66 -25.09
CA ILE A 756 -38.15 25.46 -24.23
C ILE A 756 -39.58 24.95 -24.26
N LYS A 757 -39.79 23.89 -25.04
CA LYS A 757 -41.05 23.19 -25.12
C LYS A 757 -41.15 22.14 -24.05
N THR A 758 -42.06 22.30 -23.11
CA THR A 758 -42.25 21.39 -21.99
C THR A 758 -43.33 20.35 -22.26
N SER A 759 -43.20 19.19 -21.68
CA SER A 759 -44.17 18.11 -21.80
C SER A 759 -45.46 18.37 -20.98
N THR A 760 -45.35 19.20 -19.92
CA THR A 760 -46.45 19.55 -19.02
C THR A 760 -46.38 21.01 -18.59
N ASP A 761 -47.54 21.58 -18.24
CA ASP A 761 -47.62 22.94 -17.69
C ASP A 761 -46.92 23.06 -16.32
N GLU A 762 -46.83 21.97 -15.56
CA GLU A 762 -46.11 21.91 -14.31
C GLU A 762 -44.60 22.15 -14.52
N ILE A 763 -44.02 21.47 -15.49
CA ILE A 763 -42.57 21.65 -15.81
C ILE A 763 -42.35 23.07 -16.32
N ALA A 764 -43.28 23.61 -17.14
CA ALA A 764 -43.22 25.00 -17.59
C ALA A 764 -43.21 26.00 -16.43
N ALA A 765 -44.08 25.80 -15.46
CA ALA A 765 -44.18 26.64 -14.27
C ALA A 765 -42.89 26.56 -13.39
N ARG A 766 -42.31 25.36 -13.23
CA ARG A 766 -41.05 25.16 -12.50
C ARG A 766 -39.86 25.87 -13.19
N LEU A 767 -39.78 25.78 -14.51
CA LEU A 767 -38.77 26.48 -15.29
C LEU A 767 -38.98 27.99 -15.27
N GLU A 768 -40.23 28.45 -15.34
CA GLU A 768 -40.57 29.89 -15.28
C GLU A 768 -40.21 30.49 -13.89
N ALA A 769 -40.44 29.74 -12.82
CA ALA A 769 -40.02 30.16 -11.45
C ALA A 769 -38.50 30.31 -11.35
N ASN A 770 -37.73 29.61 -12.17
CA ASN A 770 -36.27 29.61 -12.20
C ASN A 770 -35.70 30.31 -13.45
N ARG A 771 -36.52 31.15 -14.12
CA ARG A 771 -36.18 31.83 -15.37
C ARG A 771 -34.87 32.60 -15.34
N SER A 772 -34.57 33.26 -14.20
CA SER A 772 -33.36 34.04 -14.01
C SER A 772 -32.07 33.23 -14.18
N TYR A 773 -32.08 31.96 -13.76
CA TYR A 773 -30.94 31.06 -13.97
C TYR A 773 -30.79 30.68 -15.44
N VAL A 774 -31.88 30.34 -16.09
CA VAL A 774 -31.86 30.04 -17.54
C VAL A 774 -31.30 31.22 -18.34
N GLU A 775 -31.83 32.43 -18.08
CA GLU A 775 -31.36 33.67 -18.75
C GLU A 775 -29.87 33.94 -18.52
N ARG A 776 -29.41 33.83 -17.26
CA ARG A 776 -28.02 34.08 -16.93
C ARG A 776 -27.04 33.10 -17.60
N PHE A 777 -27.38 31.82 -17.61
CA PHE A 777 -26.45 30.77 -18.07
C PHE A 777 -26.56 30.44 -19.55
N THR A 778 -27.60 30.91 -20.23
CA THR A 778 -27.81 30.65 -21.67
C THR A 778 -27.76 31.92 -22.55
N ASN A 779 -27.79 33.10 -21.90
CA ASN A 779 -27.74 34.44 -22.54
C ASN A 779 -28.71 34.57 -23.72
N PRO A 780 -30.04 34.40 -23.51
CA PRO A 780 -31.02 34.49 -24.59
C PRO A 780 -31.37 35.95 -24.94
N SER A 781 -31.58 36.22 -26.23
CA SER A 781 -32.23 37.46 -26.68
C SER A 781 -33.76 37.37 -26.52
N VAL A 782 -34.30 36.19 -26.67
CA VAL A 782 -35.71 35.84 -26.46
C VAL A 782 -35.75 34.49 -25.76
N LEU A 783 -36.54 34.39 -24.69
CA LEU A 783 -36.77 33.13 -24.00
C LEU A 783 -38.29 32.89 -23.94
N LYS A 784 -38.71 31.76 -24.50
CA LYS A 784 -40.10 31.26 -24.37
C LYS A 784 -40.11 29.87 -23.74
N ILE A 785 -40.93 29.70 -22.76
CA ILE A 785 -41.13 28.44 -22.02
C ILE A 785 -42.60 28.10 -22.04
N GLY A 786 -42.95 26.90 -22.43
CA GLY A 786 -44.35 26.46 -22.44
C GLY A 786 -44.59 25.18 -23.22
N THR A 787 -45.83 24.70 -23.11
CA THR A 787 -46.30 23.49 -23.81
C THR A 787 -46.68 23.79 -25.28
N ASP A 788 -47.04 25.02 -25.59
CA ASP A 788 -47.60 25.47 -26.89
C ASP A 788 -46.52 26.10 -27.82
N ILE A 789 -45.27 25.65 -27.71
CA ILE A 789 -44.20 26.10 -28.59
C ILE A 789 -44.37 25.46 -29.97
N GLU A 790 -44.56 26.29 -31.00
CA GLU A 790 -44.63 25.81 -32.38
C GLU A 790 -43.28 25.29 -32.90
N ALA A 791 -43.31 24.36 -33.84
CA ALA A 791 -42.11 23.87 -34.48
C ALA A 791 -41.38 25.03 -35.20
N VAL A 792 -40.09 25.11 -35.03
CA VAL A 792 -39.24 26.13 -35.68
C VAL A 792 -38.47 25.48 -36.81
N ASP A 793 -38.68 26.03 -38.02
CA ASP A 793 -37.89 25.60 -39.17
C ASP A 793 -36.40 25.95 -38.97
N LYS A 794 -35.51 25.05 -39.31
CA LYS A 794 -34.04 25.21 -39.17
C LYS A 794 -33.60 25.60 -37.74
N ALA A 795 -33.89 24.75 -36.83
CA ALA A 795 -33.44 24.87 -35.46
C ALA A 795 -32.58 23.67 -35.03
N MET A 796 -31.70 23.91 -34.07
CA MET A 796 -31.05 22.83 -33.29
C MET A 796 -31.93 22.49 -32.12
N THR A 797 -32.10 21.20 -31.89
CA THR A 797 -32.90 20.73 -30.76
C THR A 797 -32.13 19.72 -29.89
N ALA A 798 -32.45 19.71 -28.63
CA ALA A 798 -32.02 18.69 -27.71
C ALA A 798 -33.14 18.33 -26.71
N VAL A 799 -33.32 17.06 -26.47
CA VAL A 799 -34.32 16.58 -25.51
C VAL A 799 -33.67 16.42 -24.15
N VAL A 800 -34.28 16.98 -23.14
CA VAL A 800 -33.92 16.85 -21.74
C VAL A 800 -35.08 16.25 -20.94
N SER A 801 -34.92 16.00 -19.64
CA SER A 801 -35.96 15.37 -18.83
C SER A 801 -37.27 16.22 -18.82
N GLY A 802 -38.24 15.84 -19.63
CA GLY A 802 -39.54 16.50 -19.73
C GLY A 802 -39.61 17.81 -20.51
N ALA A 803 -38.54 18.15 -21.25
CA ALA A 803 -38.55 19.32 -22.13
C ALA A 803 -37.67 19.12 -23.38
N GLU A 804 -37.96 19.92 -24.40
CA GLU A 804 -37.17 20.04 -25.61
C GLU A 804 -36.60 21.45 -25.72
N VAL A 805 -35.30 21.56 -25.84
CA VAL A 805 -34.59 22.80 -26.06
C VAL A 805 -34.50 23.06 -27.55
N ILE A 806 -34.88 24.23 -28.00
CA ILE A 806 -34.95 24.62 -29.41
C ILE A 806 -34.16 25.93 -29.58
N LEU A 807 -33.10 25.91 -30.37
CA LEU A 807 -32.33 27.08 -30.75
C LEU A 807 -32.50 27.32 -32.25
N PRO A 808 -33.26 28.36 -32.67
CA PRO A 808 -33.34 28.75 -34.10
C PRO A 808 -31.96 29.10 -34.62
N LEU A 809 -31.62 28.62 -35.79
CA LEU A 809 -30.33 28.86 -36.45
C LEU A 809 -30.29 30.21 -37.19
N GLU A 810 -31.45 30.83 -37.43
CA GLU A 810 -31.54 32.11 -38.13
C GLU A 810 -30.85 33.21 -37.29
N GLY A 811 -29.85 33.86 -37.86
CA GLY A 811 -29.04 34.86 -37.20
C GLY A 811 -27.90 34.34 -36.29
N LEU A 812 -27.81 33.01 -36.05
CA LEU A 812 -26.74 32.40 -35.26
C LEU A 812 -25.54 32.03 -36.11
N ILE A 813 -25.81 31.42 -37.26
CA ILE A 813 -24.80 31.01 -38.21
C ILE A 813 -25.20 31.53 -39.61
N ASN A 814 -24.20 31.88 -40.37
CA ASN A 814 -24.38 31.97 -41.82
C ASN A 814 -24.43 30.51 -42.30
N ILE A 815 -25.64 30.05 -42.63
CA ILE A 815 -25.88 28.64 -43.01
C ILE A 815 -24.98 28.23 -44.16
N ASP A 816 -24.78 29.12 -45.14
CA ASP A 816 -23.94 28.85 -46.30
C ASP A 816 -22.45 28.74 -45.93
N GLU A 817 -21.96 29.59 -45.00
CA GLU A 817 -20.60 29.53 -44.48
C GLU A 817 -20.38 28.28 -43.64
N GLU A 818 -21.34 27.90 -42.79
CA GLU A 818 -21.27 26.71 -42.00
C GLU A 818 -21.32 25.42 -42.82
N ILE A 819 -22.18 25.37 -43.85
CA ILE A 819 -22.17 24.27 -44.81
C ILE A 819 -20.84 24.18 -45.54
N ALA A 820 -20.26 25.32 -45.92
CA ALA A 820 -18.95 25.35 -46.59
C ALA A 820 -17.81 24.88 -45.63
N ARG A 821 -17.90 25.23 -44.35
CA ARG A 821 -16.98 24.75 -43.34
C ARG A 821 -17.11 23.25 -43.13
N LEU A 822 -18.32 22.77 -42.92
CA LEU A 822 -18.62 21.34 -42.75
C LEU A 822 -18.23 20.53 -44.02
N GLN A 823 -18.37 21.10 -45.20
CA GLN A 823 -17.92 20.44 -46.43
C GLN A 823 -16.40 20.27 -46.44
N LYS A 824 -15.64 21.27 -46.00
CA LYS A 824 -14.17 21.15 -45.85
C LYS A 824 -13.79 20.10 -44.84
N GLU A 825 -14.50 20.03 -43.72
CA GLU A 825 -14.29 19.04 -42.69
C GLU A 825 -14.62 17.63 -43.17
N PHE A 826 -15.73 17.46 -43.89
CA PHE A 826 -16.14 16.21 -44.55
C PHE A 826 -15.06 15.73 -45.52
N ASP A 827 -14.57 16.63 -46.40
CA ASP A 827 -13.52 16.32 -47.36
C ASP A 827 -12.21 15.91 -46.70
N LYS A 828 -11.86 16.56 -45.59
CA LYS A 828 -10.70 16.20 -44.76
C LYS A 828 -10.84 14.83 -44.14
N LEU A 829 -11.98 14.56 -43.49
CA LEU A 829 -12.26 13.26 -42.89
C LEU A 829 -12.32 12.14 -43.93
N THR A 830 -12.88 12.40 -45.10
CA THR A 830 -12.90 11.46 -46.24
C THR A 830 -11.48 11.07 -46.63
N LYS A 831 -10.57 12.04 -46.75
CA LYS A 831 -9.15 11.78 -47.06
C LYS A 831 -8.47 10.95 -45.96
N GLU A 832 -8.79 11.21 -44.70
CA GLU A 832 -8.25 10.42 -43.58
C GLU A 832 -8.78 8.98 -43.62
N VAL A 833 -10.05 8.78 -43.87
CA VAL A 833 -10.67 7.44 -44.07
C VAL A 833 -9.97 6.72 -45.23
N GLU A 834 -9.85 7.35 -46.40
CA GLU A 834 -9.16 6.77 -47.54
C GLU A 834 -7.71 6.41 -47.27
N ARG A 835 -7.01 7.28 -46.51
CA ARG A 835 -5.62 7.04 -46.11
C ARG A 835 -5.49 5.80 -45.24
N VAL A 836 -6.36 5.66 -44.23
CA VAL A 836 -6.36 4.53 -43.30
C VAL A 836 -6.79 3.25 -44.03
N GLN A 837 -7.82 3.32 -44.89
CA GLN A 837 -8.29 2.18 -45.68
C GLN A 837 -7.19 1.69 -46.66
N LYS A 838 -6.51 2.62 -47.33
CA LYS A 838 -5.37 2.28 -48.20
C LYS A 838 -4.23 1.60 -47.42
N LYS A 839 -4.00 2.03 -46.19
CA LYS A 839 -2.99 1.42 -45.29
C LYS A 839 -3.42 0.02 -44.87
N LEU A 840 -4.68 -0.16 -44.45
CA LEU A 840 -5.24 -1.46 -44.10
C LEU A 840 -5.41 -2.41 -45.30
N GLY A 841 -5.61 -1.86 -46.53
CA GLY A 841 -5.67 -2.63 -47.77
C GLY A 841 -4.29 -3.04 -48.32
N ASN A 842 -3.20 -2.56 -47.72
CA ASN A 842 -1.85 -2.90 -48.13
C ASN A 842 -1.43 -4.25 -47.56
N GLU A 843 -1.32 -5.27 -48.45
CA GLU A 843 -0.90 -6.61 -48.01
C GLU A 843 0.47 -6.63 -47.30
N GLY A 844 1.38 -5.80 -47.72
CA GLY A 844 2.71 -5.70 -47.11
C GLY A 844 2.66 -5.18 -45.67
N PHE A 845 1.78 -4.22 -45.41
CA PHE A 845 1.53 -3.70 -44.07
C PHE A 845 0.86 -4.76 -43.17
N MET A 846 -0.23 -5.37 -43.72
CA MET A 846 -1.00 -6.39 -42.98
C MET A 846 -0.19 -7.64 -42.59
N LYS A 847 0.82 -7.98 -43.38
CA LYS A 847 1.71 -9.13 -43.12
C LYS A 847 2.88 -8.81 -42.18
N LYS A 848 3.28 -7.54 -42.09
CA LYS A 848 4.50 -7.15 -41.36
C LYS A 848 4.24 -6.35 -40.07
N ALA A 849 3.09 -5.70 -39.98
CA ALA A 849 2.77 -4.90 -38.80
C ALA A 849 2.31 -5.77 -37.61
N PRO A 850 2.71 -5.43 -36.37
CA PRO A 850 2.21 -6.08 -35.17
C PRO A 850 0.68 -5.96 -35.04
N ALA A 851 0.02 -6.95 -34.45
CA ALA A 851 -1.43 -7.01 -34.37
C ALA A 851 -2.04 -5.75 -33.69
N HIS A 852 -1.44 -5.26 -32.62
CA HIS A 852 -1.91 -4.05 -31.91
C HIS A 852 -1.90 -2.79 -32.82
N VAL A 853 -0.92 -2.68 -33.73
CA VAL A 853 -0.84 -1.55 -34.68
C VAL A 853 -1.94 -1.65 -35.75
N ILE A 854 -2.28 -2.86 -36.17
CA ILE A 854 -3.39 -3.08 -37.11
C ILE A 854 -4.72 -2.75 -36.41
N ASP A 855 -4.90 -3.14 -35.18
CA ASP A 855 -6.09 -2.85 -34.38
C ASP A 855 -6.25 -1.35 -34.10
N GLU A 856 -5.16 -0.64 -33.78
CA GLU A 856 -5.16 0.82 -33.67
C GLU A 856 -5.60 1.52 -34.99
N GLU A 857 -5.14 1.04 -36.12
CA GLU A 857 -5.56 1.62 -37.42
C GLU A 857 -7.02 1.32 -37.74
N ARG A 858 -7.54 0.15 -37.34
CA ARG A 858 -8.99 -0.17 -37.48
C ARG A 858 -9.84 0.71 -36.56
N GLU A 859 -9.41 0.97 -35.34
CA GLU A 859 -10.12 1.89 -34.44
C GLU A 859 -10.11 3.32 -35.00
N LYS A 860 -9.01 3.78 -35.59
CA LYS A 860 -8.93 5.08 -36.27
C LYS A 860 -9.89 5.15 -37.49
N GLU A 861 -9.96 4.08 -38.27
CA GLU A 861 -10.91 4.01 -39.39
C GLU A 861 -12.34 4.19 -38.90
N LYS A 862 -12.71 3.42 -37.86
CA LYS A 862 -14.05 3.47 -37.27
C LYS A 862 -14.38 4.85 -36.71
N ASP A 863 -13.44 5.49 -36.03
CA ASP A 863 -13.60 6.85 -35.50
C ASP A 863 -13.75 7.89 -36.60
N TYR A 864 -12.91 7.84 -37.63
CA TYR A 864 -13.00 8.76 -38.75
C TYR A 864 -14.29 8.58 -39.59
N VAL A 865 -14.74 7.34 -39.81
CA VAL A 865 -16.01 7.06 -40.48
C VAL A 865 -17.17 7.61 -39.67
N ALA A 866 -17.20 7.37 -38.37
CA ALA A 866 -18.27 7.89 -37.51
C ALA A 866 -18.31 9.42 -37.49
N LYS A 867 -17.16 10.08 -37.44
CA LYS A 867 -17.04 11.55 -37.49
C LYS A 867 -17.49 12.09 -38.85
N ARG A 868 -17.06 11.47 -39.94
CA ARG A 868 -17.46 11.85 -41.29
C ARG A 868 -18.98 11.75 -41.51
N ASP A 869 -19.57 10.64 -41.05
CA ASP A 869 -21.00 10.38 -41.20
C ASP A 869 -21.84 11.36 -40.35
N ALA A 870 -21.32 11.71 -39.13
CA ALA A 870 -21.93 12.75 -38.31
C ALA A 870 -21.92 14.13 -38.99
N VAL A 871 -20.77 14.52 -39.58
CA VAL A 871 -20.66 15.77 -40.35
C VAL A 871 -21.61 15.77 -41.57
N GLN A 872 -21.72 14.64 -42.26
CA GLN A 872 -22.63 14.49 -43.42
C GLN A 872 -24.09 14.64 -42.99
N LYS A 873 -24.49 14.00 -41.92
CA LYS A 873 -25.82 14.12 -41.32
C LYS A 873 -26.11 15.57 -40.96
N ARG A 874 -25.16 16.24 -40.36
CA ARG A 874 -25.24 17.65 -39.95
C ARG A 874 -25.46 18.57 -41.14
N MET A 875 -24.70 18.36 -42.24
CA MET A 875 -24.90 19.13 -43.48
C MET A 875 -26.28 18.91 -44.11
N ALA A 876 -26.79 17.68 -44.02
CA ALA A 876 -28.14 17.38 -44.53
C ALA A 876 -29.22 18.12 -43.71
N GLU A 877 -29.09 18.15 -42.39
CA GLU A 877 -29.98 18.86 -41.47
C GLU A 877 -29.98 20.39 -41.75
N LEU A 878 -28.83 20.97 -42.08
CA LEU A 878 -28.72 22.39 -42.41
C LEU A 878 -29.24 22.73 -43.82
N LYS A 879 -29.22 21.79 -44.73
CA LYS A 879 -29.75 21.98 -46.09
C LYS A 879 -31.26 21.82 -46.16
N GLY A 880 -31.91 21.22 -45.19
CA GLY A 880 -33.36 21.04 -45.08
C GLY A 880 -33.83 19.79 -45.74
#